data_e42c8b94b8f13d629d2f642489e34b7d
#
_entry.id   e42c8b94b8f13d629d2f642489e34b7d
#
_cell.length_a   1.000
_cell.length_b   1.000
_cell.length_c   1.000
_cell.angle_alpha   90.00
_cell.angle_beta   90.00
_cell.angle_gamma   90.00
#
_symmetry.space_group_name_H-M   'P 1'
#
loop_
_entity.id
_entity.type
_entity.pdbx_description
1 polymer ?
#
loop_
_entity_poly.entity_id
_entity_poly.type
_entity_poly.pdbx_seq_one_letter_code
_entity_poly.pdbx_strand_id
1 'polypeptide(L)'
;MPQPDFPRRRQWMVQHQIIARGVQEPLVLDALLDVPREEFLPPEMREFAYEDTSLPLPQGRLLEQPYALALGIAALGLRGGEKVLEIGTGCGYGSAVLARIAADVYSVEPDARVAEQAAERFSRSGPRNVHVMHGDAAAGWPSQAPFDAVLVHPGHADPSLALREQLARGGRLVLYAGGAARAQELVRVRRISELQYQQEDVADLHLAPLLGGSFVETAGLPRQGAAVPAGEARLAAAVGAAGEAFDDLEQADLEPLLRRIGLARVVLIGESSHGSAEFYRMRQRLTRALIERRGFDFVAVEADWPDAARIDHYVRHAASAPAQWQAFARFPTWMWRNREVADFVDWLHGFNAGLQPTRRVAFYGLDLYSLYGSIERVLDYLERIDPETARVARRRYGCLSPWEGDPAAYAQAALTARYRSCENEVVAMLRDMLHSHAAYSPLDGEGFLDALQNARLVANAERYYRTMYYGSRASWNLRDGHMFETLRTLLDFRGPQSRAVIWAHNAHIGDSAATEMALRGEFNIGRLCRKVFGERAYSIGFGTHGGEVAAARQWDAPMEVMRLRPSAAHSYERVFHDSGMPGLLLPLRGTQPGDDVGGLLQARLQRAVGVIYRPDSELASHYFESVLPRQFDEYVWMDRTSAVTPLGALALDGLPETYPFGL
;
A
#
# COMPACT_ATOMS: atom_id res chain seq x y z
N MET A 1 -23.64 28.08 -28.54
CA MET A 1 -23.14 26.70 -28.55
C MET A 1 -24.32 25.76 -28.44
N PRO A 2 -24.39 24.62 -29.16
CA PRO A 2 -25.47 23.66 -28.95
C PRO A 2 -25.43 23.18 -27.50
N GLN A 3 -26.61 23.07 -26.87
CA GLN A 3 -26.70 22.56 -25.51
C GLN A 3 -26.12 21.13 -25.46
N PRO A 4 -25.36 20.75 -24.40
CA PRO A 4 -24.85 19.39 -24.24
C PRO A 4 -26.01 18.40 -24.23
N ASP A 5 -25.86 17.29 -24.96
CA ASP A 5 -26.81 16.17 -24.94
C ASP A 5 -26.61 15.37 -23.65
N PHE A 6 -27.15 15.85 -22.54
CA PHE A 6 -27.03 15.23 -21.22
C PHE A 6 -27.60 13.80 -21.15
N PRO A 7 -28.77 13.49 -21.76
CA PRO A 7 -29.28 12.13 -21.76
C PRO A 7 -28.31 11.11 -22.39
N ARG A 8 -27.71 11.48 -23.52
CA ARG A 8 -26.73 10.63 -24.21
C ARG A 8 -25.44 10.46 -23.40
N ARG A 9 -24.95 11.53 -22.75
CA ARG A 9 -23.76 11.45 -21.85
C ARG A 9 -24.05 10.59 -20.64
N ARG A 10 -25.25 10.64 -20.07
CA ARG A 10 -25.69 9.80 -18.95
C ARG A 10 -25.71 8.33 -19.33
N GLN A 11 -26.29 8.00 -20.48
CA GLN A 11 -26.26 6.63 -21.00
C GLN A 11 -24.82 6.14 -21.21
N TRP A 12 -23.97 6.99 -21.77
CA TRP A 12 -22.57 6.67 -22.00
C TRP A 12 -21.82 6.40 -20.67
N MET A 13 -22.03 7.25 -19.65
CA MET A 13 -21.50 7.08 -18.30
C MET A 13 -21.91 5.71 -17.72
N VAL A 14 -23.21 5.39 -17.73
CA VAL A 14 -23.68 4.12 -17.18
C VAL A 14 -23.09 2.94 -17.92
N GLN A 15 -23.02 2.97 -19.25
CA GLN A 15 -22.51 1.86 -20.05
C GLN A 15 -21.00 1.68 -19.89
N HIS A 16 -20.20 2.75 -19.93
CA HIS A 16 -18.74 2.67 -20.08
C HIS A 16 -17.99 2.92 -18.77
N GLN A 17 -18.61 3.60 -17.80
CA GLN A 17 -17.95 3.89 -16.52
C GLN A 17 -18.51 3.04 -15.36
N ILE A 18 -19.75 2.56 -15.45
CA ILE A 18 -20.41 1.81 -14.37
C ILE A 18 -20.48 0.32 -14.73
N ILE A 19 -21.19 -0.07 -15.79
CA ILE A 19 -21.35 -1.48 -16.21
C ILE A 19 -20.01 -2.09 -16.60
N ALA A 20 -19.19 -1.39 -17.38
CA ALA A 20 -17.88 -1.87 -17.82
C ALA A 20 -16.90 -2.14 -16.67
N ARG A 21 -17.18 -1.60 -15.47
CA ARG A 21 -16.39 -1.80 -14.25
C ARG A 21 -17.06 -2.73 -13.23
N GLY A 22 -18.09 -3.47 -13.65
CA GLY A 22 -18.63 -4.60 -12.89
C GLY A 22 -19.88 -4.31 -12.04
N VAL A 23 -20.43 -3.09 -12.01
CA VAL A 23 -21.72 -2.80 -11.39
C VAL A 23 -22.82 -3.23 -12.35
N GLN A 24 -23.61 -4.24 -11.96
CA GLN A 24 -24.62 -4.88 -12.82
C GLN A 24 -26.03 -4.91 -12.20
N GLU A 25 -26.21 -4.32 -11.03
CA GLU A 25 -27.49 -4.29 -10.31
C GLU A 25 -28.53 -3.43 -11.09
N PRO A 26 -29.59 -4.05 -11.65
CA PRO A 26 -30.51 -3.33 -12.55
C PRO A 26 -31.15 -2.12 -11.89
N LEU A 27 -31.59 -2.21 -10.63
CA LEU A 27 -32.20 -1.09 -9.91
C LEU A 27 -31.26 0.12 -9.76
N VAL A 28 -29.94 -0.14 -9.58
CA VAL A 28 -28.93 0.92 -9.49
C VAL A 28 -28.72 1.58 -10.85
N LEU A 29 -28.61 0.76 -11.91
CA LEU A 29 -28.39 1.25 -13.27
C LEU A 29 -29.58 2.08 -13.75
N ASP A 30 -30.81 1.61 -13.52
CA ASP A 30 -32.03 2.32 -13.87
C ASP A 30 -32.15 3.64 -13.10
N ALA A 31 -31.85 3.65 -11.80
CA ALA A 31 -31.84 4.87 -11.00
C ALA A 31 -30.82 5.91 -11.50
N LEU A 32 -29.61 5.46 -11.88
CA LEU A 32 -28.58 6.36 -12.44
C LEU A 32 -28.97 6.90 -13.84
N LEU A 33 -29.72 6.13 -14.62
CA LEU A 33 -30.27 6.59 -15.93
C LEU A 33 -31.41 7.59 -15.75
N ASP A 34 -32.19 7.44 -14.68
CA ASP A 34 -33.38 8.27 -14.43
C ASP A 34 -33.06 9.63 -13.78
N VAL A 35 -32.05 9.65 -12.88
CA VAL A 35 -31.73 10.86 -12.09
C VAL A 35 -30.74 11.75 -12.85
N PRO A 36 -31.13 12.99 -13.24
CA PRO A 36 -30.27 13.89 -13.99
C PRO A 36 -29.21 14.55 -13.09
N ARG A 37 -27.99 14.01 -13.11
CA ARG A 37 -26.89 14.45 -12.26
C ARG A 37 -26.53 15.94 -12.47
N GLU A 38 -26.66 16.45 -13.69
CA GLU A 38 -26.41 17.85 -14.05
C GLU A 38 -27.30 18.83 -13.30
N GLU A 39 -28.47 18.41 -12.83
CA GLU A 39 -29.39 19.28 -12.08
C GLU A 39 -28.93 19.54 -10.65
N PHE A 40 -28.01 18.70 -10.12
CA PHE A 40 -27.45 18.83 -8.79
C PHE A 40 -26.14 19.64 -8.76
N LEU A 41 -25.69 20.13 -9.91
CA LEU A 41 -24.46 20.88 -10.09
C LEU A 41 -24.70 22.37 -10.35
N PRO A 42 -23.77 23.24 -9.95
CA PRO A 42 -23.75 24.64 -10.38
C PRO A 42 -23.68 24.72 -11.90
N PRO A 43 -24.27 25.78 -12.53
CA PRO A 43 -24.34 25.91 -13.98
C PRO A 43 -23.01 25.71 -14.72
N GLU A 44 -21.91 26.22 -14.16
CA GLU A 44 -20.55 26.14 -14.69
C GLU A 44 -19.95 24.72 -14.66
N MET A 45 -20.48 23.82 -13.82
CA MET A 45 -20.02 22.44 -13.68
C MET A 45 -20.90 21.43 -14.43
N ARG A 46 -22.03 21.82 -14.97
CA ARG A 46 -23.00 20.90 -15.60
C ARG A 46 -22.45 20.15 -16.80
N GLU A 47 -21.56 20.76 -17.57
CA GLU A 47 -20.94 20.08 -18.71
C GLU A 47 -20.08 18.89 -18.32
N PHE A 48 -19.56 18.87 -17.08
CA PHE A 48 -18.73 17.79 -16.51
C PHE A 48 -19.55 16.74 -15.74
N ALA A 49 -20.87 16.87 -15.66
CA ALA A 49 -21.73 16.05 -14.80
C ALA A 49 -21.53 14.54 -14.96
N TYR A 50 -21.14 14.08 -16.14
CA TYR A 50 -21.02 12.66 -16.50
C TYR A 50 -19.57 12.20 -16.71
N GLU A 51 -18.60 12.99 -16.25
CA GLU A 51 -17.23 12.55 -16.14
C GLU A 51 -17.04 11.72 -14.85
N ASP A 52 -16.24 10.67 -14.91
CA ASP A 52 -15.98 9.78 -13.76
C ASP A 52 -14.96 10.38 -12.79
N THR A 53 -15.31 11.54 -12.25
CA THR A 53 -14.51 12.28 -11.28
C THR A 53 -15.38 12.94 -10.23
N SER A 54 -14.81 13.25 -9.07
CA SER A 54 -15.45 14.08 -8.07
C SER A 54 -15.51 15.53 -8.57
N LEU A 55 -16.67 16.17 -8.46
CA LEU A 55 -16.89 17.52 -8.99
C LEU A 55 -16.99 18.54 -7.85
N PRO A 56 -16.36 19.72 -7.98
CA PRO A 56 -16.43 20.75 -6.97
C PRO A 56 -17.86 21.34 -6.85
N LEU A 57 -18.29 21.46 -5.61
CA LEU A 57 -19.53 22.13 -5.21
C LEU A 57 -19.19 23.42 -4.44
N PRO A 58 -20.15 24.35 -4.28
CA PRO A 58 -19.96 25.52 -3.43
C PRO A 58 -19.46 25.16 -2.04
N GLN A 59 -18.68 26.07 -1.42
CA GLN A 59 -18.16 25.96 -0.06
C GLN A 59 -17.07 24.86 0.13
N GLY A 60 -16.34 24.53 -0.96
CA GLY A 60 -15.24 23.56 -0.89
C GLY A 60 -15.68 22.10 -0.79
N ARG A 61 -16.93 21.80 -1.06
CA ARG A 61 -17.47 20.44 -1.08
C ARG A 61 -17.27 19.77 -2.43
N LEU A 62 -17.46 18.45 -2.46
CA LEU A 62 -17.38 17.67 -3.68
C LEU A 62 -18.66 16.84 -3.88
N LEU A 63 -19.13 16.77 -5.11
CA LEU A 63 -20.06 15.73 -5.53
C LEU A 63 -19.24 14.49 -5.85
N GLU A 64 -19.58 13.39 -5.23
CA GLU A 64 -18.90 12.10 -5.35
C GLU A 64 -18.81 11.62 -6.80
N GLN A 65 -17.73 10.90 -7.13
CA GLN A 65 -17.53 10.25 -8.42
C GLN A 65 -18.68 9.29 -8.75
N PRO A 66 -19.23 9.29 -9.98
CA PRO A 66 -20.35 8.43 -10.35
C PRO A 66 -20.16 6.95 -10.07
N TYR A 67 -18.98 6.41 -10.38
CA TYR A 67 -18.68 5.00 -10.12
C TYR A 67 -18.65 4.66 -8.63
N ALA A 68 -18.07 5.51 -7.79
CA ALA A 68 -18.02 5.29 -6.36
C ALA A 68 -19.45 5.24 -5.77
N LEU A 69 -20.29 6.21 -6.08
CA LEU A 69 -21.68 6.22 -5.65
C LEU A 69 -22.44 4.96 -6.11
N ALA A 70 -22.29 4.59 -7.39
CA ALA A 70 -22.94 3.41 -7.95
C ALA A 70 -22.54 2.13 -7.21
N LEU A 71 -21.25 1.96 -6.94
CA LEU A 71 -20.72 0.81 -6.23
C LEU A 71 -21.16 0.77 -4.75
N GLY A 72 -21.17 1.93 -4.06
CA GLY A 72 -21.69 2.05 -2.70
C GLY A 72 -23.15 1.65 -2.58
N ILE A 73 -24.00 2.12 -3.50
CA ILE A 73 -25.42 1.76 -3.55
C ILE A 73 -25.61 0.28 -3.92
N ALA A 74 -24.83 -0.24 -4.88
CA ALA A 74 -24.87 -1.66 -5.26
C ALA A 74 -24.50 -2.57 -4.09
N ALA A 75 -23.49 -2.18 -3.28
CA ALA A 75 -23.07 -2.91 -2.09
C ALA A 75 -24.15 -3.01 -1.02
N LEU A 76 -25.12 -2.09 -0.97
CA LEU A 76 -26.28 -2.21 -0.10
C LEU A 76 -27.19 -3.38 -0.48
N GLY A 77 -27.16 -3.84 -1.73
CA GLY A 77 -27.99 -4.96 -2.23
C GLY A 77 -29.49 -4.70 -2.06
N LEU A 78 -29.95 -3.50 -2.40
CA LEU A 78 -31.36 -3.09 -2.30
C LEU A 78 -32.25 -3.88 -3.28
N ARG A 79 -33.51 -4.11 -2.89
CA ARG A 79 -34.48 -4.90 -3.65
C ARG A 79 -35.79 -4.15 -3.95
N GLY A 80 -35.88 -2.86 -3.46
CA GLY A 80 -37.01 -2.00 -3.79
C GLY A 80 -38.08 -1.82 -2.72
N GLY A 81 -37.80 -2.13 -1.48
CA GLY A 81 -38.79 -1.98 -0.39
C GLY A 81 -38.19 -1.52 0.93
N GLU A 82 -36.89 -1.20 0.90
CA GLU A 82 -36.09 -0.93 2.08
C GLU A 82 -36.29 0.48 2.61
N LYS A 83 -36.13 0.63 3.91
CA LYS A 83 -35.94 1.89 4.63
C LYS A 83 -34.45 2.15 4.77
N VAL A 84 -33.96 3.20 4.12
CA VAL A 84 -32.54 3.50 4.02
C VAL A 84 -32.19 4.74 4.84
N LEU A 85 -31.08 4.68 5.59
CA LEU A 85 -30.42 5.85 6.18
C LEU A 85 -29.22 6.24 5.32
N GLU A 86 -29.12 7.49 4.95
CA GLU A 86 -27.98 8.09 4.27
C GLU A 86 -27.29 9.08 5.21
N ILE A 87 -25.96 9.00 5.31
CA ILE A 87 -25.14 9.93 6.08
C ILE A 87 -24.32 10.77 5.11
N GLY A 88 -24.62 12.07 5.06
CA GLY A 88 -24.01 13.03 4.12
C GLY A 88 -24.89 13.31 2.92
N THR A 89 -25.95 14.09 3.08
CA THR A 89 -26.88 14.47 2.01
C THR A 89 -26.18 15.23 0.86
N GLY A 90 -25.25 16.12 1.21
CA GLY A 90 -24.57 16.96 0.22
C GLY A 90 -25.53 17.75 -0.66
N CYS A 91 -25.36 17.69 -1.99
CA CYS A 91 -26.29 18.33 -2.93
C CYS A 91 -27.60 17.56 -3.12
N GLY A 92 -27.73 16.35 -2.54
CA GLY A 92 -28.92 15.50 -2.63
C GLY A 92 -28.93 14.52 -3.82
N TYR A 93 -27.87 14.43 -4.61
CA TYR A 93 -27.85 13.51 -5.76
C TYR A 93 -27.90 12.03 -5.30
N GLY A 94 -27.11 11.64 -4.29
CA GLY A 94 -27.13 10.30 -3.70
C GLY A 94 -28.52 9.94 -3.17
N SER A 95 -29.12 10.85 -2.38
CA SER A 95 -30.50 10.71 -1.87
C SER A 95 -31.52 10.51 -3.00
N ALA A 96 -31.39 11.26 -4.10
CA ALA A 96 -32.31 11.15 -5.25
C ALA A 96 -32.15 9.79 -5.97
N VAL A 97 -30.94 9.27 -6.11
CA VAL A 97 -30.68 7.94 -6.68
C VAL A 97 -31.23 6.85 -5.76
N LEU A 98 -30.98 6.91 -4.45
CA LEU A 98 -31.52 5.98 -3.46
C LEU A 98 -33.04 5.98 -3.46
N ALA A 99 -33.68 7.12 -3.59
CA ALA A 99 -35.14 7.28 -3.59
C ALA A 99 -35.84 6.63 -4.80
N ARG A 100 -35.11 6.35 -5.88
CA ARG A 100 -35.63 5.58 -7.04
C ARG A 100 -35.67 4.10 -6.76
N ILE A 101 -34.96 3.63 -5.73
CA ILE A 101 -34.79 2.21 -5.39
C ILE A 101 -35.53 1.87 -4.09
N ALA A 102 -35.31 2.65 -3.05
CA ALA A 102 -35.82 2.41 -1.70
C ALA A 102 -37.26 2.90 -1.50
N ALA A 103 -37.97 2.33 -0.51
CA ALA A 103 -39.29 2.81 -0.11
C ALA A 103 -39.22 4.20 0.54
N ASP A 104 -38.29 4.38 1.49
CA ASP A 104 -38.05 5.64 2.17
C ASP A 104 -36.55 5.86 2.36
N VAL A 105 -36.07 7.09 2.17
CA VAL A 105 -34.70 7.53 2.39
C VAL A 105 -34.67 8.61 3.47
N TYR A 106 -33.98 8.33 4.55
CA TYR A 106 -33.72 9.28 5.63
C TYR A 106 -32.25 9.74 5.51
N SER A 107 -32.05 11.02 5.29
CA SER A 107 -30.70 11.56 5.01
C SER A 107 -30.31 12.59 6.08
N VAL A 108 -29.14 12.38 6.70
CA VAL A 108 -28.58 13.24 7.75
C VAL A 108 -27.43 14.05 7.20
N GLU A 109 -27.49 15.38 7.35
CA GLU A 109 -26.47 16.32 6.91
C GLU A 109 -25.94 17.15 8.09
N PRO A 110 -24.62 17.15 8.34
CA PRO A 110 -24.02 17.90 9.45
C PRO A 110 -24.05 19.42 9.28
N ASP A 111 -24.12 19.91 8.03
CA ASP A 111 -24.18 21.34 7.77
C ASP A 111 -25.63 21.81 7.58
N ALA A 112 -26.08 22.70 8.47
CA ALA A 112 -27.45 23.19 8.49
C ALA A 112 -27.89 23.84 7.17
N ARG A 113 -27.00 24.61 6.50
CA ARG A 113 -27.33 25.31 5.25
C ARG A 113 -27.50 24.33 4.10
N VAL A 114 -26.68 23.28 4.07
CA VAL A 114 -26.74 22.24 3.05
C VAL A 114 -27.97 21.37 3.23
N ALA A 115 -28.28 21.01 4.49
CA ALA A 115 -29.52 20.30 4.80
C ALA A 115 -30.76 21.09 4.35
N GLU A 116 -30.78 22.39 4.61
CA GLU A 116 -31.88 23.29 4.18
C GLU A 116 -31.98 23.35 2.65
N GLN A 117 -30.87 23.55 1.95
CA GLN A 117 -30.83 23.59 0.48
C GLN A 117 -31.29 22.29 -0.16
N ALA A 118 -30.88 21.13 0.39
CA ALA A 118 -31.31 19.83 -0.09
C ALA A 118 -32.81 19.62 0.17
N ALA A 119 -33.30 19.93 1.37
CA ALA A 119 -34.72 19.87 1.72
C ALA A 119 -35.59 20.75 0.82
N GLU A 120 -35.15 21.99 0.55
CA GLU A 120 -35.84 22.87 -0.40
C GLU A 120 -35.87 22.30 -1.83
N ARG A 121 -34.78 21.71 -2.30
CA ARG A 121 -34.71 21.08 -3.62
C ARG A 121 -35.74 19.96 -3.71
N PHE A 122 -35.79 19.06 -2.73
CA PHE A 122 -36.76 17.97 -2.74
C PHE A 122 -38.22 18.43 -2.60
N SER A 123 -38.46 19.47 -1.83
CA SER A 123 -39.82 20.02 -1.69
C SER A 123 -40.34 20.64 -2.98
N ARG A 124 -39.46 21.21 -3.83
CA ARG A 124 -39.85 21.88 -5.10
C ARG A 124 -40.07 20.90 -6.25
N SER A 125 -39.18 19.95 -6.44
CA SER A 125 -39.18 19.07 -7.64
C SER A 125 -38.58 17.68 -7.40
N GLY A 126 -38.33 17.28 -6.16
CA GLY A 126 -37.69 16.03 -5.83
C GLY A 126 -38.64 14.86 -5.52
N PRO A 127 -38.09 13.67 -5.24
CA PRO A 127 -38.85 12.53 -4.78
C PRO A 127 -39.49 12.80 -3.41
N ARG A 128 -40.72 12.30 -3.21
CA ARG A 128 -41.49 12.56 -1.97
C ARG A 128 -41.07 11.63 -0.79
N ASN A 129 -40.31 10.59 -1.06
CA ASN A 129 -39.84 9.59 -0.11
C ASN A 129 -38.42 9.91 0.43
N VAL A 130 -37.95 11.16 0.29
CA VAL A 130 -36.69 11.63 0.89
C VAL A 130 -37.00 12.55 2.06
N HIS A 131 -36.44 12.22 3.21
CA HIS A 131 -36.54 13.00 4.44
C HIS A 131 -35.14 13.50 4.82
N VAL A 132 -34.93 14.81 4.85
CA VAL A 132 -33.63 15.42 5.17
C VAL A 132 -33.66 16.00 6.57
N MET A 133 -32.62 15.72 7.36
CA MET A 133 -32.43 16.26 8.69
C MET A 133 -31.04 16.89 8.84
N HIS A 134 -30.98 18.09 9.39
CA HIS A 134 -29.72 18.60 9.94
C HIS A 134 -29.42 17.89 11.27
N GLY A 135 -28.26 17.25 11.38
CA GLY A 135 -27.91 16.49 12.58
C GLY A 135 -26.47 15.96 12.59
N ASP A 136 -26.11 15.35 13.70
CA ASP A 136 -24.80 14.71 13.85
C ASP A 136 -24.74 13.42 13.01
N ALA A 137 -23.81 13.38 12.07
CA ALA A 137 -23.55 12.23 11.21
C ALA A 137 -23.24 10.95 12.00
N ALA A 138 -22.51 11.07 13.12
CA ALA A 138 -22.15 9.94 13.97
C ALA A 138 -23.34 9.39 14.79
N ALA A 139 -24.32 10.22 15.09
CA ALA A 139 -25.53 9.82 15.81
C ALA A 139 -26.58 9.18 14.90
N GLY A 140 -26.54 9.42 13.60
CA GLY A 140 -27.55 8.97 12.65
C GLY A 140 -28.96 9.54 12.92
N TRP A 141 -29.99 8.69 12.79
CA TRP A 141 -31.38 9.09 13.03
C TRP A 141 -32.13 8.11 13.95
N PRO A 142 -31.81 8.06 15.26
CA PRO A 142 -32.32 7.03 16.18
C PRO A 142 -33.86 6.96 16.26
N SER A 143 -34.58 8.09 16.15
CA SER A 143 -36.03 8.13 16.23
C SER A 143 -36.72 7.46 15.03
N GLN A 144 -35.99 7.23 13.96
CA GLN A 144 -36.45 6.54 12.75
C GLN A 144 -35.91 5.12 12.62
N ALA A 145 -35.03 4.66 13.51
CA ALA A 145 -34.55 3.29 13.48
C ALA A 145 -35.70 2.27 13.73
N PRO A 146 -35.57 1.01 13.26
CA PRO A 146 -34.43 0.45 12.56
C PRO A 146 -34.45 0.73 11.04
N PHE A 147 -33.25 0.63 10.39
CA PHE A 147 -33.04 0.76 8.95
C PHE A 147 -32.60 -0.57 8.34
N ASP A 148 -33.12 -0.89 7.15
CA ASP A 148 -32.71 -2.06 6.39
C ASP A 148 -31.33 -1.89 5.75
N ALA A 149 -30.97 -0.64 5.43
CA ALA A 149 -29.67 -0.29 4.88
C ALA A 149 -29.21 1.09 5.39
N VAL A 150 -27.90 1.26 5.54
CA VAL A 150 -27.25 2.53 5.87
C VAL A 150 -26.12 2.76 4.89
N LEU A 151 -26.11 3.93 4.23
CA LEU A 151 -25.00 4.39 3.38
C LEU A 151 -24.31 5.57 4.04
N VAL A 152 -23.00 5.45 4.25
CA VAL A 152 -22.18 6.55 4.78
C VAL A 152 -21.28 7.05 3.66
N HIS A 153 -21.48 8.28 3.21
CA HIS A 153 -20.69 8.89 2.14
C HIS A 153 -19.24 9.20 2.61
N PRO A 154 -18.28 9.28 1.64
CA PRO A 154 -16.89 9.62 1.94
C PRO A 154 -16.74 10.91 2.76
N GLY A 155 -15.74 10.93 3.66
CA GLY A 155 -15.46 12.12 4.49
C GLY A 155 -16.23 12.20 5.81
N HIS A 156 -17.04 11.22 6.12
CA HIS A 156 -17.67 11.06 7.43
C HIS A 156 -16.89 10.06 8.27
N ALA A 157 -16.88 10.26 9.59
CA ALA A 157 -16.13 9.41 10.51
C ALA A 157 -16.53 7.94 10.43
N ASP A 158 -15.59 7.07 10.85
CA ASP A 158 -15.82 5.62 11.03
C ASP A 158 -17.18 5.37 11.74
N PRO A 159 -17.99 4.39 11.29
CA PRO A 159 -19.35 4.21 11.77
C PRO A 159 -19.34 3.99 13.26
N SER A 160 -19.90 4.95 13.96
CA SER A 160 -20.11 4.85 15.41
C SER A 160 -20.92 3.59 15.70
N LEU A 161 -20.73 3.03 16.89
CA LEU A 161 -21.59 1.96 17.39
C LEU A 161 -23.07 2.31 17.20
N ALA A 162 -23.41 3.60 17.35
CA ALA A 162 -24.76 4.12 17.17
C ALA A 162 -25.36 3.86 15.78
N LEU A 163 -24.59 3.95 14.68
CA LEU A 163 -25.11 3.63 13.34
C LEU A 163 -25.34 2.13 13.14
N ARG A 164 -24.47 1.29 13.72
CA ARG A 164 -24.62 -0.19 13.65
C ARG A 164 -25.84 -0.64 14.45
N GLU A 165 -26.11 -0.04 15.58
CA GLU A 165 -27.27 -0.34 16.43
C GLU A 165 -28.61 0.04 15.77
N GLN A 166 -28.60 1.02 14.86
CA GLN A 166 -29.77 1.43 14.09
C GLN A 166 -30.12 0.50 12.91
N LEU A 167 -29.26 -0.48 12.58
CA LEU A 167 -29.59 -1.48 11.57
C LEU A 167 -30.70 -2.43 12.05
N ALA A 168 -31.61 -2.79 11.16
CA ALA A 168 -32.49 -3.93 11.34
C ALA A 168 -31.68 -5.24 11.39
N ARG A 169 -32.24 -6.32 11.94
CA ARG A 169 -31.63 -7.64 11.85
C ARG A 169 -31.54 -8.08 10.39
N GLY A 170 -30.34 -8.42 9.92
CA GLY A 170 -30.05 -8.69 8.51
C GLY A 170 -29.77 -7.42 7.69
N GLY A 171 -29.90 -6.23 8.32
CA GLY A 171 -29.58 -4.94 7.70
C GLY A 171 -28.10 -4.80 7.37
N ARG A 172 -27.79 -3.90 6.43
CA ARG A 172 -26.45 -3.68 5.88
C ARG A 172 -26.06 -2.21 6.02
N LEU A 173 -24.85 -1.96 6.50
CA LEU A 173 -24.23 -0.64 6.51
C LEU A 173 -23.06 -0.67 5.53
N VAL A 174 -23.02 0.26 4.59
CA VAL A 174 -21.94 0.46 3.64
C VAL A 174 -21.29 1.80 3.90
N LEU A 175 -19.98 1.81 3.97
CA LEU A 175 -19.19 3.00 4.25
C LEU A 175 -17.88 2.98 3.47
N TYR A 176 -17.30 4.16 3.32
CA TYR A 176 -15.97 4.34 2.77
C TYR A 176 -14.99 4.50 3.93
N ALA A 177 -14.29 3.42 4.28
CA ALA A 177 -13.27 3.41 5.33
C ALA A 177 -11.96 3.99 4.80
N GLY A 178 -11.27 4.79 5.63
CA GLY A 178 -10.00 5.43 5.28
C GLY A 178 -10.07 6.96 5.29
N GLY A 179 -8.94 7.58 5.64
CA GLY A 179 -8.85 9.06 5.71
C GLY A 179 -8.71 9.71 4.33
N ALA A 180 -9.00 11.01 4.27
CA ALA A 180 -9.05 11.86 3.07
C ALA A 180 -7.80 11.85 2.16
N ALA A 181 -6.72 11.21 2.54
CA ALA A 181 -5.45 11.12 1.78
C ALA A 181 -5.07 9.68 1.40
N ARG A 182 -6.00 8.71 1.49
CA ARG A 182 -5.77 7.30 1.16
C ARG A 182 -6.81 6.77 0.19
N ALA A 183 -6.49 5.65 -0.47
CA ALA A 183 -7.52 4.78 -1.02
C ALA A 183 -8.58 4.54 0.06
N GLN A 184 -9.83 4.76 -0.28
CA GLN A 184 -10.93 4.48 0.63
C GLN A 184 -11.42 3.07 0.32
N GLU A 185 -11.48 2.23 1.32
CA GLU A 185 -12.03 0.89 1.21
C GLU A 185 -13.55 0.99 1.34
N LEU A 186 -14.28 0.42 0.40
CA LEU A 186 -15.72 0.26 0.50
C LEU A 186 -16.00 -0.98 1.35
N VAL A 187 -16.48 -0.75 2.56
CA VAL A 187 -16.73 -1.78 3.56
C VAL A 187 -18.22 -1.99 3.73
N ARG A 188 -18.67 -3.25 3.79
CA ARG A 188 -20.03 -3.62 4.14
C ARG A 188 -20.07 -4.29 5.50
N VAL A 189 -20.89 -3.77 6.42
CA VAL A 189 -21.17 -4.38 7.73
C VAL A 189 -22.59 -4.89 7.72
N ARG A 190 -22.80 -6.18 8.04
CA ARG A 190 -24.12 -6.80 8.15
C ARG A 190 -24.44 -7.14 9.60
N ARG A 191 -25.61 -6.73 10.09
CA ARG A 191 -26.10 -7.12 11.42
C ARG A 191 -26.67 -8.54 11.39
N ILE A 192 -26.03 -9.47 12.06
CA ILE A 192 -26.46 -10.89 12.12
C ILE A 192 -27.44 -11.11 13.29
N SER A 193 -27.12 -10.53 14.46
CA SER A 193 -27.95 -10.58 15.65
C SER A 193 -27.87 -9.25 16.43
N GLU A 194 -28.45 -9.16 17.61
CA GLU A 194 -28.41 -7.93 18.43
C GLU A 194 -26.99 -7.45 18.74
N LEU A 195 -26.04 -8.38 18.92
CA LEU A 195 -24.67 -8.09 19.32
C LEU A 195 -23.62 -8.57 18.32
N GLN A 196 -24.03 -9.18 17.19
CA GLN A 196 -23.11 -9.78 16.24
C GLN A 196 -23.21 -9.10 14.87
N TYR A 197 -22.06 -8.63 14.38
CA TYR A 197 -21.91 -8.00 13.09
C TYR A 197 -20.85 -8.76 12.29
N GLN A 198 -21.08 -8.89 10.98
CA GLN A 198 -20.12 -9.41 10.01
C GLN A 198 -19.69 -8.28 9.12
N GLN A 199 -18.39 -8.09 8.99
CA GLN A 199 -17.79 -7.09 8.10
C GLN A 199 -17.21 -7.81 6.88
N GLU A 200 -17.35 -7.20 5.71
CA GLU A 200 -16.70 -7.64 4.48
C GLU A 200 -16.24 -6.42 3.69
N ASP A 201 -15.07 -6.51 3.10
CA ASP A 201 -14.51 -5.49 2.22
C ASP A 201 -15.07 -5.73 0.80
N VAL A 202 -15.69 -4.70 0.24
CA VAL A 202 -16.38 -4.79 -1.06
C VAL A 202 -15.48 -4.38 -2.21
N ALA A 203 -14.74 -3.30 -2.04
CA ALA A 203 -13.83 -2.78 -3.05
C ALA A 203 -12.91 -1.70 -2.49
N ASP A 204 -11.74 -1.53 -3.11
CA ASP A 204 -10.86 -0.38 -2.90
C ASP A 204 -11.20 0.74 -3.88
N LEU A 205 -11.37 1.94 -3.37
CA LEU A 205 -11.73 3.13 -4.15
C LEU A 205 -10.74 4.26 -3.90
N HIS A 206 -10.26 4.87 -4.98
CA HIS A 206 -9.46 6.10 -4.92
C HIS A 206 -10.39 7.29 -5.13
N LEU A 207 -10.81 7.90 -4.03
CA LEU A 207 -11.66 9.08 -4.06
C LEU A 207 -10.84 10.32 -3.75
N ALA A 208 -11.16 11.43 -4.43
CA ALA A 208 -10.55 12.72 -4.11
C ALA A 208 -10.88 13.10 -2.66
N PRO A 209 -9.92 13.69 -1.91
CA PRO A 209 -10.15 14.08 -0.52
C PRO A 209 -11.28 15.09 -0.42
N LEU A 210 -12.28 14.80 0.40
CA LEU A 210 -13.34 15.75 0.74
C LEU A 210 -12.78 16.76 1.74
N LEU A 211 -12.73 18.03 1.36
CA LEU A 211 -12.33 19.12 2.26
C LEU A 211 -13.48 19.42 3.24
N GLY A 212 -13.21 19.41 4.55
CA GLY A 212 -14.04 20.08 5.56
C GLY A 212 -14.83 19.24 6.53
N GLY A 213 -14.39 18.06 6.93
CA GLY A 213 -14.93 17.38 8.11
C GLY A 213 -14.03 17.59 9.33
N SER A 214 -14.54 18.19 10.41
CA SER A 214 -13.88 18.16 11.70
C SER A 214 -13.86 16.73 12.23
N PHE A 215 -12.67 16.19 12.44
CA PHE A 215 -12.49 14.90 13.08
C PHE A 215 -12.95 15.00 14.54
N VAL A 216 -13.98 14.26 14.89
CA VAL A 216 -14.33 14.03 16.29
C VAL A 216 -13.38 12.96 16.80
N GLU A 217 -12.56 13.30 17.79
CA GLU A 217 -11.74 12.35 18.54
C GLU A 217 -12.60 11.18 19.01
N THR A 218 -12.27 9.96 18.57
CA THR A 218 -12.86 8.75 19.12
C THR A 218 -12.42 8.60 20.56
N ALA A 219 -13.32 8.95 21.48
CA ALA A 219 -13.18 8.66 22.89
C ALA A 219 -13.24 7.14 23.10
N GLY A 220 -12.19 6.59 23.68
CA GLY A 220 -12.28 5.29 24.33
C GLY A 220 -11.32 4.22 23.86
N LEU A 221 -10.00 4.48 23.91
CA LEU A 221 -9.04 3.39 24.10
C LEU A 221 -9.26 2.76 25.47
N PRO A 222 -9.26 1.41 25.60
CA PRO A 222 -9.33 0.78 26.91
C PRO A 222 -8.15 1.28 27.76
N ARG A 223 -8.46 1.67 29.00
CA ARG A 223 -7.49 2.17 29.98
C ARG A 223 -6.36 1.14 30.12
N GLN A 224 -5.12 1.60 29.97
CA GLN A 224 -3.94 0.85 30.40
C GLN A 224 -4.12 0.44 31.87
N GLY A 225 -4.12 -0.87 32.14
CA GLY A 225 -4.22 -1.39 33.50
C GLY A 225 -5.17 -2.59 33.68
N ALA A 226 -5.79 -3.13 32.63
CA ALA A 226 -6.49 -4.40 32.75
C ALA A 226 -5.47 -5.53 32.93
N ALA A 227 -5.68 -6.39 33.94
CA ALA A 227 -4.83 -7.56 34.18
C ALA A 227 -4.77 -8.41 32.91
N VAL A 228 -3.55 -8.78 32.48
CA VAL A 228 -3.32 -9.66 31.33
C VAL A 228 -4.03 -10.99 31.59
N PRO A 229 -4.86 -11.51 30.66
CA PRO A 229 -5.49 -12.81 30.84
C PRO A 229 -4.45 -13.89 31.10
N ALA A 230 -4.73 -14.86 31.98
CA ALA A 230 -3.77 -15.90 32.38
C ALA A 230 -3.16 -16.67 31.19
N GLY A 231 -3.90 -16.86 30.11
CA GLY A 231 -3.40 -17.48 28.86
C GLY A 231 -2.37 -16.63 28.13
N GLU A 232 -2.57 -15.31 28.08
CA GLU A 232 -1.63 -14.38 27.44
C GLU A 232 -0.32 -14.25 28.22
N ALA A 233 -0.41 -14.17 29.57
CA ALA A 233 0.79 -14.15 30.42
C ALA A 233 1.61 -15.44 30.27
N ARG A 234 0.95 -16.60 30.13
CA ARG A 234 1.64 -17.88 29.88
C ARG A 234 2.33 -17.88 28.51
N LEU A 235 1.66 -17.38 27.46
CA LEU A 235 2.25 -17.31 26.12
C LEU A 235 3.45 -16.35 26.11
N ALA A 236 3.34 -15.18 26.74
CA ALA A 236 4.45 -14.23 26.84
C ALA A 236 5.67 -14.85 27.56
N ALA A 237 5.45 -15.56 28.68
CA ALA A 237 6.51 -16.27 29.37
C ALA A 237 7.14 -17.37 28.49
N ALA A 238 6.34 -18.11 27.74
CA ALA A 238 6.83 -19.14 26.81
C ALA A 238 7.66 -18.54 25.66
N VAL A 239 7.26 -17.40 25.10
CA VAL A 239 8.01 -16.64 24.09
C VAL A 239 9.38 -16.23 24.64
N GLY A 240 9.44 -15.68 25.87
CA GLY A 240 10.70 -15.32 26.51
C GLY A 240 11.62 -16.50 26.77
N ALA A 241 11.06 -17.68 27.11
CA ALA A 241 11.82 -18.89 27.39
C ALA A 241 12.32 -19.60 26.12
N ALA A 242 11.57 -19.53 25.01
CA ALA A 242 11.89 -20.22 23.76
C ALA A 242 12.87 -19.45 22.88
N GLY A 243 12.97 -18.14 23.06
CA GLY A 243 13.81 -17.28 22.23
C GLY A 243 15.23 -17.13 22.77
N GLU A 244 16.13 -16.70 21.91
CA GLU A 244 17.52 -16.38 22.18
C GLU A 244 17.61 -14.89 22.54
N ALA A 245 17.63 -14.60 23.86
CA ALA A 245 17.59 -13.22 24.36
C ALA A 245 18.93 -12.49 24.17
N PHE A 246 18.86 -11.18 23.97
CA PHE A 246 20.02 -10.28 23.97
C PHE A 246 19.64 -8.92 24.58
N ASP A 247 20.58 -8.35 25.36
CA ASP A 247 20.43 -7.01 25.93
C ASP A 247 20.97 -5.92 25.01
N ASP A 248 22.01 -6.26 24.24
CA ASP A 248 22.64 -5.38 23.27
C ASP A 248 22.63 -6.04 21.89
N LEU A 249 22.04 -5.35 20.93
CA LEU A 249 21.95 -5.79 19.54
C LEU A 249 23.33 -6.16 18.96
N GLU A 250 24.38 -5.41 19.30
CA GLU A 250 25.73 -5.67 18.77
C GLU A 250 26.35 -6.95 19.33
N GLN A 251 25.87 -7.43 20.48
CA GLN A 251 26.37 -8.64 21.15
C GLN A 251 25.47 -9.86 20.91
N ALA A 252 24.33 -9.70 20.23
CA ALA A 252 23.44 -10.83 19.92
C ALA A 252 24.20 -11.96 19.21
N ASP A 253 24.10 -13.20 19.73
CA ASP A 253 24.67 -14.37 19.07
C ASP A 253 23.82 -14.79 17.87
N LEU A 254 24.37 -14.63 16.69
CA LEU A 254 23.68 -14.98 15.42
C LEU A 254 23.95 -16.43 14.98
N GLU A 255 24.86 -17.17 15.64
CA GLU A 255 25.25 -18.50 15.16
C GLU A 255 24.10 -19.52 15.18
N PRO A 256 23.19 -19.54 16.19
CA PRO A 256 22.02 -20.42 16.14
C PRO A 256 21.09 -20.11 14.96
N LEU A 257 20.81 -18.83 14.69
CA LEU A 257 20.02 -18.40 13.54
C LEU A 257 20.69 -18.78 12.21
N LEU A 258 22.00 -18.56 12.07
CA LEU A 258 22.75 -18.96 10.87
C LEU A 258 22.71 -20.48 10.63
N ARG A 259 22.68 -21.30 11.69
CA ARG A 259 22.50 -22.75 11.57
C ARG A 259 21.09 -23.11 11.09
N ARG A 260 20.05 -22.42 11.57
CA ARG A 260 18.66 -22.63 11.13
C ARG A 260 18.45 -22.21 9.66
N ILE A 261 19.06 -21.10 9.23
CA ILE A 261 19.08 -20.67 7.82
C ILE A 261 19.70 -21.75 6.90
N GLY A 262 20.74 -22.43 7.33
CA GLY A 262 21.30 -23.61 6.70
C GLY A 262 21.64 -23.43 5.20
N LEU A 263 20.96 -24.20 4.35
CA LEU A 263 21.15 -24.22 2.89
C LEU A 263 20.19 -23.30 2.13
N ALA A 264 19.57 -22.33 2.79
CA ALA A 264 18.69 -21.38 2.12
C ALA A 264 19.40 -20.67 0.96
N ARG A 265 18.72 -20.56 -0.18
CA ARG A 265 19.18 -19.83 -1.37
C ARG A 265 18.80 -18.37 -1.30
N VAL A 266 17.66 -18.06 -0.67
CA VAL A 266 17.13 -16.71 -0.49
C VAL A 266 16.81 -16.50 0.98
N VAL A 267 17.40 -15.48 1.58
CA VAL A 267 17.07 -15.02 2.93
C VAL A 267 16.42 -13.66 2.84
N LEU A 268 15.17 -13.58 3.30
CA LEU A 268 14.39 -12.34 3.30
C LEU A 268 14.42 -11.76 4.73
N ILE A 269 14.88 -10.53 4.87
CA ILE A 269 15.07 -9.87 6.16
C ILE A 269 14.17 -8.64 6.20
N GLY A 270 13.22 -8.66 7.14
CA GLY A 270 12.14 -7.69 7.27
C GLY A 270 12.50 -6.41 8.02
N GLU A 271 11.47 -5.63 8.26
CA GLU A 271 11.32 -4.54 9.22
C GLU A 271 9.83 -4.29 9.43
N SER A 272 9.42 -3.91 10.63
CA SER A 272 8.03 -3.51 10.90
C SER A 272 7.81 -2.00 10.76
N SER A 273 8.88 -1.25 10.47
CA SER A 273 8.85 0.18 10.17
C SER A 273 10.07 0.61 9.37
N HIS A 274 9.86 1.44 8.35
CA HIS A 274 10.93 1.91 7.44
C HIS A 274 11.94 2.88 8.06
N GLY A 275 11.73 3.36 9.26
CA GLY A 275 12.55 4.40 9.86
C GLY A 275 13.15 4.05 11.21
N SER A 276 13.31 2.76 11.57
CA SER A 276 13.86 2.31 12.87
C SER A 276 15.29 1.83 12.74
N ALA A 277 16.23 2.50 13.41
CA ALA A 277 17.68 2.29 13.30
C ALA A 277 18.10 0.86 13.66
N GLU A 278 17.54 0.28 14.72
CA GLU A 278 17.89 -1.07 15.21
C GLU A 278 17.58 -2.13 14.16
N PHE A 279 16.54 -1.96 13.36
CA PHE A 279 16.20 -2.90 12.28
C PHE A 279 17.28 -2.89 11.20
N TYR A 280 17.74 -1.72 10.77
CA TYR A 280 18.83 -1.62 9.80
C TYR A 280 20.14 -2.17 10.33
N ARG A 281 20.47 -1.90 11.60
CA ARG A 281 21.67 -2.43 12.25
C ARG A 281 21.64 -3.96 12.35
N MET A 282 20.49 -4.56 12.69
CA MET A 282 20.37 -6.02 12.72
C MET A 282 20.40 -6.62 11.30
N ARG A 283 19.73 -5.99 10.31
CA ARG A 283 19.86 -6.38 8.89
C ARG A 283 21.32 -6.40 8.44
N GLN A 284 22.06 -5.35 8.78
CA GLN A 284 23.48 -5.23 8.48
C GLN A 284 24.28 -6.38 9.09
N ARG A 285 24.12 -6.64 10.39
CA ARG A 285 24.83 -7.73 11.10
C ARG A 285 24.54 -9.11 10.51
N LEU A 286 23.25 -9.41 10.27
CA LEU A 286 22.82 -10.66 9.65
C LEU A 286 23.39 -10.80 8.24
N THR A 287 23.33 -9.75 7.45
CA THR A 287 23.80 -9.77 6.06
C THR A 287 25.33 -9.95 5.99
N ARG A 288 26.11 -9.27 6.84
CA ARG A 288 27.55 -9.49 6.94
C ARG A 288 27.87 -10.95 7.28
N ALA A 289 27.19 -11.51 8.28
CA ALA A 289 27.39 -12.91 8.67
C ALA A 289 27.00 -13.90 7.56
N LEU A 290 25.94 -13.63 6.80
CA LEU A 290 25.53 -14.42 5.65
C LEU A 290 26.56 -14.37 4.51
N ILE A 291 27.09 -13.20 4.21
CA ILE A 291 28.14 -13.00 3.20
C ILE A 291 29.43 -13.72 3.62
N GLU A 292 29.94 -13.42 4.80
CA GLU A 292 31.25 -13.90 5.27
C GLU A 292 31.26 -15.40 5.53
N ARG A 293 30.18 -15.94 6.13
CA ARG A 293 30.19 -17.33 6.67
C ARG A 293 29.37 -18.29 5.83
N ARG A 294 28.45 -17.81 4.98
CA ARG A 294 27.51 -18.65 4.24
C ARG A 294 27.58 -18.43 2.72
N GLY A 295 28.44 -17.49 2.25
CA GLY A 295 28.72 -17.28 0.83
C GLY A 295 27.54 -16.70 0.05
N PHE A 296 26.72 -15.84 0.69
CA PHE A 296 25.75 -15.02 -0.04
C PHE A 296 26.49 -14.01 -0.88
N ASP A 297 26.09 -13.86 -2.13
CA ASP A 297 26.87 -13.15 -3.14
C ASP A 297 26.17 -11.91 -3.73
N PHE A 298 24.94 -11.62 -3.30
CA PHE A 298 24.33 -10.32 -3.51
C PHE A 298 23.25 -9.98 -2.47
N VAL A 299 23.05 -8.66 -2.31
CA VAL A 299 21.98 -8.07 -1.54
C VAL A 299 21.04 -7.38 -2.52
N ALA A 300 19.72 -7.55 -2.35
CA ALA A 300 18.73 -6.82 -3.14
C ALA A 300 17.70 -6.19 -2.20
N VAL A 301 17.35 -4.94 -2.47
CA VAL A 301 16.59 -4.12 -1.54
C VAL A 301 15.31 -3.59 -2.18
N GLU A 302 14.29 -3.29 -1.36
CA GLU A 302 13.04 -2.63 -1.74
C GLU A 302 13.33 -1.15 -2.10
N ALA A 303 14.05 -0.96 -3.19
CA ALA A 303 14.43 0.33 -3.71
C ALA A 303 14.55 0.29 -5.23
N ASP A 304 14.50 1.46 -5.85
CA ASP A 304 14.59 1.58 -7.30
C ASP A 304 15.90 1.05 -7.85
N TRP A 305 15.79 0.33 -8.97
CA TRP A 305 16.92 -0.27 -9.65
C TRP A 305 18.03 0.75 -10.00
N PRO A 306 17.75 1.93 -10.64
CA PRO A 306 18.82 2.87 -11.03
C PRO A 306 19.60 3.44 -9.85
N ASP A 307 18.96 3.66 -8.71
CA ASP A 307 19.62 4.17 -7.50
C ASP A 307 20.51 3.10 -6.86
N ALA A 308 20.01 1.87 -6.76
CA ALA A 308 20.79 0.74 -6.26
C ALA A 308 21.98 0.42 -7.19
N ALA A 309 21.84 0.58 -8.51
CA ALA A 309 22.95 0.42 -9.45
C ALA A 309 24.10 1.40 -9.20
N ARG A 310 23.83 2.62 -8.71
CA ARG A 310 24.88 3.58 -8.28
C ARG A 310 25.64 3.05 -7.06
N ILE A 311 24.93 2.43 -6.10
CA ILE A 311 25.55 1.78 -4.94
C ILE A 311 26.36 0.57 -5.39
N ASP A 312 25.81 -0.28 -6.27
CA ASP A 312 26.52 -1.43 -6.82
C ASP A 312 27.82 -1.03 -7.51
N HIS A 313 27.80 0.03 -8.31
CA HIS A 313 29.01 0.57 -8.93
C HIS A 313 30.05 0.99 -7.88
N TYR A 314 29.63 1.65 -6.80
CA TYR A 314 30.53 2.03 -5.72
C TYR A 314 31.13 0.80 -5.03
N VAL A 315 30.31 -0.15 -4.61
CA VAL A 315 30.80 -1.29 -3.82
C VAL A 315 31.65 -2.29 -4.64
N ARG A 316 31.48 -2.33 -5.98
CA ARG A 316 32.21 -3.29 -6.81
C ARG A 316 33.30 -2.69 -7.70
N HIS A 317 33.16 -1.45 -8.15
CA HIS A 317 33.96 -0.89 -9.23
C HIS A 317 34.71 0.40 -8.86
N ALA A 318 34.22 1.21 -7.94
CA ALA A 318 34.87 2.46 -7.59
C ALA A 318 36.12 2.26 -6.69
N ALA A 319 37.11 3.11 -6.86
CA ALA A 319 38.32 3.10 -6.03
C ALA A 319 38.16 3.86 -4.69
N SER A 320 37.22 4.81 -4.64
CA SER A 320 36.97 5.65 -3.46
C SER A 320 35.48 5.99 -3.34
N ALA A 321 35.05 6.33 -2.13
CA ALA A 321 33.69 6.78 -1.88
C ALA A 321 33.40 8.07 -2.65
N PRO A 322 32.17 8.23 -3.20
CA PRO A 322 31.76 9.47 -3.80
C PRO A 322 31.73 10.58 -2.73
N ALA A 323 32.05 11.81 -3.13
CA ALA A 323 32.07 12.96 -2.21
C ALA A 323 30.70 13.22 -1.55
N GLN A 324 29.61 12.82 -2.21
CA GLN A 324 28.25 12.84 -1.69
C GLN A 324 27.48 11.62 -2.21
N TRP A 325 26.68 11.02 -1.35
CA TRP A 325 25.73 10.00 -1.74
C TRP A 325 24.62 10.61 -2.60
N GLN A 326 24.61 10.29 -3.88
CA GLN A 326 23.59 10.76 -4.81
C GLN A 326 22.42 9.78 -4.97
N ALA A 327 22.61 8.52 -4.54
CA ALA A 327 21.56 7.52 -4.58
C ALA A 327 20.47 7.82 -3.54
N PHE A 328 19.24 7.38 -3.84
CA PHE A 328 18.08 7.53 -2.97
C PHE A 328 17.78 8.98 -2.57
N ALA A 329 17.89 9.88 -3.52
CA ALA A 329 17.69 11.29 -3.28
C ALA A 329 16.23 11.73 -3.33
N ARG A 330 15.31 10.84 -3.76
CA ARG A 330 13.86 11.07 -3.83
C ARG A 330 13.13 10.57 -2.58
N PHE A 331 11.92 11.08 -2.35
CA PHE A 331 11.06 10.63 -1.25
C PHE A 331 10.73 9.13 -1.35
N PRO A 332 10.81 8.37 -0.28
CA PRO A 332 11.27 8.73 1.08
C PRO A 332 12.79 8.59 1.23
N THR A 333 13.49 9.71 1.31
CA THR A 333 14.97 9.71 1.31
C THR A 333 15.56 8.96 2.49
N TRP A 334 14.97 9.09 3.70
CA TRP A 334 15.51 8.50 4.94
C TRP A 334 15.48 6.97 4.97
N MET A 335 14.65 6.33 4.17
CA MET A 335 14.53 4.87 4.13
C MET A 335 15.85 4.20 3.71
N TRP A 336 16.54 4.74 2.73
CA TRP A 336 17.81 4.19 2.24
C TRP A 336 19.00 5.15 2.38
N ARG A 337 18.73 6.46 2.48
CA ARG A 337 19.73 7.50 2.62
C ARG A 337 19.91 7.86 4.09
N ASN A 338 20.41 6.92 4.88
CA ASN A 338 20.67 7.06 6.30
C ASN A 338 22.06 6.51 6.67
N ARG A 339 22.51 6.80 7.88
CA ARG A 339 23.83 6.40 8.38
C ARG A 339 23.95 4.87 8.45
N GLU A 340 22.91 4.21 8.89
CA GLU A 340 22.87 2.78 9.10
C GLU A 340 23.08 2.02 7.77
N VAL A 341 22.49 2.48 6.68
CA VAL A 341 22.71 1.91 5.34
C VAL A 341 24.10 2.31 4.81
N ALA A 342 24.55 3.57 5.02
CA ALA A 342 25.87 4.00 4.61
C ALA A 342 26.98 3.15 5.24
N ASP A 343 26.90 2.88 6.54
CA ASP A 343 27.88 2.05 7.26
C ASP A 343 27.94 0.61 6.71
N PHE A 344 26.80 0.06 6.27
CA PHE A 344 26.79 -1.23 5.59
C PHE A 344 27.43 -1.17 4.20
N VAL A 345 27.12 -0.18 3.42
CA VAL A 345 27.66 -0.02 2.05
C VAL A 345 29.16 0.24 2.07
N ASP A 346 29.66 1.03 3.01
CA ASP A 346 31.10 1.27 3.19
C ASP A 346 31.82 -0.03 3.64
N TRP A 347 31.22 -0.79 4.53
CA TRP A 347 31.74 -2.11 4.88
C TRP A 347 31.79 -3.03 3.67
N LEU A 348 30.72 -3.08 2.86
CA LEU A 348 30.62 -3.95 1.68
C LEU A 348 31.66 -3.57 0.62
N HIS A 349 31.92 -2.27 0.42
CA HIS A 349 32.99 -1.78 -0.42
C HIS A 349 34.36 -2.28 0.05
N GLY A 350 34.65 -2.14 1.37
CA GLY A 350 35.89 -2.62 1.97
C GLY A 350 36.05 -4.15 1.86
N PHE A 351 34.98 -4.91 2.07
CA PHE A 351 34.96 -6.36 1.91
C PHE A 351 35.26 -6.77 0.46
N ASN A 352 34.64 -6.12 -0.50
CA ASN A 352 34.85 -6.36 -1.93
C ASN A 352 36.25 -6.00 -2.43
N ALA A 353 36.92 -5.02 -1.81
CA ALA A 353 38.28 -4.61 -2.19
C ALA A 353 39.29 -5.77 -2.06
N GLY A 354 39.04 -6.72 -1.14
CA GLY A 354 39.86 -7.92 -0.97
C GLY A 354 39.53 -9.07 -1.92
N LEU A 355 38.50 -8.93 -2.79
CA LEU A 355 38.01 -10.01 -3.64
C LEU A 355 38.34 -9.79 -5.13
N GLN A 356 38.51 -10.90 -5.87
CA GLN A 356 38.54 -10.88 -7.32
C GLN A 356 37.21 -10.30 -7.87
N PRO A 357 37.23 -9.53 -8.98
CA PRO A 357 36.03 -8.85 -9.51
C PRO A 357 34.81 -9.77 -9.68
N THR A 358 35.01 -11.01 -10.16
CA THR A 358 33.97 -12.00 -10.37
C THR A 358 33.36 -12.59 -9.09
N ARG A 359 34.00 -12.35 -7.94
CA ARG A 359 33.56 -12.82 -6.62
C ARG A 359 33.00 -11.71 -5.74
N ARG A 360 33.00 -10.47 -6.22
CA ARG A 360 32.48 -9.34 -5.48
C ARG A 360 30.98 -9.46 -5.26
N VAL A 361 30.57 -9.16 -4.04
CA VAL A 361 29.17 -9.16 -3.63
C VAL A 361 28.49 -7.92 -4.23
N ALA A 362 27.37 -8.14 -4.90
CA ALA A 362 26.62 -7.08 -5.58
C ALA A 362 25.51 -6.49 -4.72
N PHE A 363 25.02 -5.32 -5.12
CA PHE A 363 23.92 -4.61 -4.47
C PHE A 363 22.89 -4.16 -5.53
N TYR A 364 21.64 -4.63 -5.44
CA TYR A 364 20.62 -4.40 -6.44
C TYR A 364 19.33 -3.81 -5.85
N GLY A 365 18.55 -3.09 -6.67
CA GLY A 365 17.20 -2.68 -6.36
C GLY A 365 16.18 -3.65 -6.94
N LEU A 366 15.02 -3.74 -6.30
CA LEU A 366 13.93 -4.61 -6.74
C LEU A 366 12.71 -3.85 -7.23
N ASP A 367 12.58 -2.58 -6.87
CA ASP A 367 11.37 -1.78 -7.05
C ASP A 367 11.25 -1.12 -8.43
N LEU A 368 10.08 -0.55 -8.72
CA LEU A 368 9.68 -0.15 -10.08
C LEU A 368 9.33 1.33 -10.25
N TYR A 369 9.61 2.20 -9.28
CA TYR A 369 9.11 3.58 -9.32
C TYR A 369 9.93 4.57 -10.17
N SER A 370 11.17 4.27 -10.52
CA SER A 370 12.05 5.17 -11.29
C SER A 370 11.82 5.05 -12.80
N LEU A 371 10.68 5.54 -13.30
CA LEU A 371 10.32 5.46 -14.71
C LEU A 371 11.31 6.21 -15.61
N TYR A 372 11.52 7.50 -15.36
CA TYR A 372 12.34 8.36 -16.24
C TYR A 372 13.83 8.12 -16.07
N GLY A 373 14.30 7.89 -14.84
CA GLY A 373 15.67 7.47 -14.61
C GLY A 373 16.02 6.17 -15.32
N SER A 374 15.06 5.24 -15.42
CA SER A 374 15.26 3.99 -16.16
C SER A 374 15.26 4.20 -17.68
N ILE A 375 14.43 5.10 -18.22
CA ILE A 375 14.47 5.49 -19.63
C ILE A 375 15.86 6.03 -20.00
N GLU A 376 16.41 6.94 -19.20
CA GLU A 376 17.75 7.49 -19.42
C GLU A 376 18.81 6.39 -19.46
N ARG A 377 18.80 5.44 -18.52
CA ARG A 377 19.77 4.34 -18.47
C ARG A 377 19.69 3.43 -19.73
N VAL A 378 18.49 3.14 -20.20
CA VAL A 378 18.33 2.39 -21.45
C VAL A 378 18.92 3.16 -22.63
N LEU A 379 18.66 4.46 -22.75
CA LEU A 379 19.17 5.30 -23.81
C LEU A 379 20.69 5.42 -23.77
N ASP A 380 21.27 5.67 -22.60
CA ASP A 380 22.73 5.77 -22.40
C ASP A 380 23.46 4.48 -22.81
N TYR A 381 22.88 3.33 -22.46
CA TYR A 381 23.43 2.03 -22.86
C TYR A 381 23.38 1.85 -24.39
N LEU A 382 22.21 2.08 -24.99
CA LEU A 382 22.03 1.88 -26.44
C LEU A 382 22.85 2.87 -27.26
N GLU A 383 23.05 4.11 -26.79
CA GLU A 383 23.90 5.08 -27.49
C GLU A 383 25.36 4.62 -27.62
N ARG A 384 25.86 3.89 -26.62
CA ARG A 384 27.22 3.33 -26.66
C ARG A 384 27.34 2.09 -27.54
N ILE A 385 26.30 1.23 -27.56
CA ILE A 385 26.38 -0.10 -28.17
C ILE A 385 25.71 -0.15 -29.55
N ASP A 386 24.56 0.52 -29.70
CA ASP A 386 23.75 0.52 -30.93
C ASP A 386 22.99 1.86 -31.09
N PRO A 387 23.63 2.88 -31.66
CA PRO A 387 23.01 4.21 -31.83
C PRO A 387 21.74 4.21 -32.71
N GLU A 388 21.56 3.20 -33.59
CA GLU A 388 20.33 3.09 -34.39
C GLU A 388 19.15 2.65 -33.55
N THR A 389 19.34 1.64 -32.72
CA THR A 389 18.34 1.20 -31.74
C THR A 389 18.08 2.29 -30.70
N ALA A 390 19.08 3.08 -30.28
CA ALA A 390 18.87 4.25 -29.41
C ALA A 390 17.88 5.26 -30.00
N ARG A 391 17.97 5.55 -31.31
CA ARG A 391 17.01 6.43 -32.02
C ARG A 391 15.58 5.87 -32.01
N VAL A 392 15.46 4.54 -32.14
CA VAL A 392 14.15 3.86 -32.03
C VAL A 392 13.60 3.97 -30.61
N ALA A 393 14.45 3.72 -29.61
CA ALA A 393 14.08 3.80 -28.20
C ALA A 393 13.59 5.22 -27.82
N ARG A 394 14.29 6.27 -28.23
CA ARG A 394 13.84 7.67 -28.00
C ARG A 394 12.46 7.95 -28.60
N ARG A 395 12.16 7.45 -29.80
CA ARG A 395 10.83 7.64 -30.38
C ARG A 395 9.75 6.88 -29.61
N ARG A 396 10.05 5.66 -29.16
CA ARG A 396 9.08 4.84 -28.40
C ARG A 396 8.81 5.42 -27.03
N TYR A 397 9.85 5.82 -26.28
CA TYR A 397 9.69 6.43 -24.96
C TYR A 397 9.18 7.88 -25.04
N GLY A 398 9.27 8.53 -26.19
CA GLY A 398 8.81 9.91 -26.40
C GLY A 398 7.34 10.15 -26.09
N CYS A 399 6.50 9.11 -26.07
CA CYS A 399 5.11 9.22 -25.61
C CYS A 399 4.99 9.47 -24.10
N LEU A 400 6.02 9.16 -23.31
CA LEU A 400 6.06 9.42 -21.86
C LEU A 400 6.62 10.81 -21.51
N SER A 401 7.41 11.41 -22.41
CA SER A 401 8.11 12.69 -22.16
C SER A 401 7.21 13.85 -21.72
N PRO A 402 5.96 14.01 -22.23
CA PRO A 402 5.10 15.10 -21.77
C PRO A 402 4.71 15.01 -20.28
N TRP A 403 4.94 13.87 -19.65
CA TRP A 403 4.49 13.54 -18.29
C TRP A 403 5.66 13.41 -17.28
N GLU A 404 6.87 13.82 -17.68
CA GLU A 404 8.09 13.66 -16.89
C GLU A 404 8.00 14.30 -15.50
N GLY A 405 7.27 15.41 -15.38
CA GLY A 405 7.05 16.06 -14.09
C GLY A 405 5.88 15.48 -13.27
N ASP A 406 4.99 14.65 -13.86
CA ASP A 406 3.80 14.11 -13.20
C ASP A 406 3.33 12.80 -13.86
N PRO A 407 3.94 11.66 -13.52
CA PRO A 407 3.52 10.35 -14.03
C PRO A 407 2.10 9.95 -13.65
N ALA A 408 1.56 10.51 -12.56
CA ALA A 408 0.18 10.27 -12.15
C ALA A 408 -0.82 10.90 -13.13
N ALA A 409 -0.50 12.10 -13.64
CA ALA A 409 -1.32 12.74 -14.69
C ALA A 409 -1.32 11.93 -16.00
N TYR A 410 -0.21 11.26 -16.37
CA TYR A 410 -0.19 10.31 -17.48
C TYR A 410 -1.24 9.22 -17.31
N ALA A 411 -1.27 8.60 -16.16
CA ALA A 411 -2.19 7.52 -15.86
C ALA A 411 -3.65 7.99 -16.01
N GLN A 412 -3.98 9.16 -15.46
CA GLN A 412 -5.31 9.75 -15.59
C GLN A 412 -5.68 10.08 -17.04
N ALA A 413 -4.74 10.64 -17.81
CA ALA A 413 -4.95 10.95 -19.23
C ALA A 413 -5.13 9.68 -20.07
N ALA A 414 -4.39 8.62 -19.80
CA ALA A 414 -4.50 7.33 -20.48
C ALA A 414 -5.84 6.64 -20.17
N LEU A 415 -6.29 6.68 -18.91
CA LEU A 415 -7.56 6.10 -18.47
C LEU A 415 -8.78 6.80 -19.09
N THR A 416 -8.73 8.13 -19.21
CA THR A 416 -9.84 8.92 -19.78
C THR A 416 -9.87 8.91 -21.30
N ALA A 417 -9.01 8.11 -21.96
CA ALA A 417 -8.79 8.10 -23.41
C ALA A 417 -8.43 9.46 -24.01
N ARG A 418 -8.03 10.42 -23.18
CA ARG A 418 -7.51 11.73 -23.62
C ARG A 418 -6.11 11.61 -24.21
N TYR A 419 -5.41 10.55 -23.87
CA TYR A 419 -4.09 10.23 -24.38
C TYR A 419 -3.97 8.73 -24.66
N ARG A 420 -3.28 8.35 -25.75
CA ARG A 420 -3.05 6.95 -26.08
C ARG A 420 -2.00 6.37 -25.13
N SER A 421 -2.30 5.22 -24.49
CA SER A 421 -1.34 4.50 -23.67
C SER A 421 -0.03 4.22 -24.41
N CYS A 422 1.08 4.36 -23.70
CA CYS A 422 2.42 4.01 -24.18
C CYS A 422 2.76 2.52 -24.07
N GLU A 423 1.84 1.69 -23.62
CA GLU A 423 2.07 0.27 -23.35
C GLU A 423 2.71 -0.47 -24.53
N ASN A 424 2.16 -0.31 -25.73
CA ASN A 424 2.65 -1.01 -26.91
C ASN A 424 4.09 -0.62 -27.25
N GLU A 425 4.43 0.65 -27.10
CA GLU A 425 5.74 1.22 -27.39
C GLU A 425 6.79 0.72 -26.38
N VAL A 426 6.48 0.75 -25.07
CA VAL A 426 7.42 0.30 -24.02
C VAL A 426 7.59 -1.22 -24.01
N VAL A 427 6.52 -1.99 -24.24
CA VAL A 427 6.58 -3.45 -24.36
C VAL A 427 7.34 -3.87 -25.61
N ALA A 428 7.17 -3.16 -26.74
CA ALA A 428 7.93 -3.40 -27.96
C ALA A 428 9.43 -3.15 -27.74
N MET A 429 9.79 -2.11 -26.96
CA MET A 429 11.20 -1.84 -26.65
C MET A 429 11.81 -2.95 -25.80
N LEU A 430 11.12 -3.38 -24.75
CA LEU A 430 11.56 -4.49 -23.91
C LEU A 430 11.73 -5.79 -24.72
N ARG A 431 10.79 -6.10 -25.60
CA ARG A 431 10.84 -7.28 -26.47
C ARG A 431 12.04 -7.23 -27.40
N ASP A 432 12.32 -6.09 -28.02
CA ASP A 432 13.45 -5.95 -28.93
C ASP A 432 14.78 -6.11 -28.19
N MET A 433 14.91 -5.57 -26.97
CA MET A 433 16.09 -5.81 -26.12
C MET A 433 16.25 -7.29 -25.76
N LEU A 434 15.17 -7.99 -25.42
CA LEU A 434 15.20 -9.43 -25.15
C LEU A 434 15.66 -10.23 -26.38
N HIS A 435 15.21 -9.87 -27.60
CA HIS A 435 15.67 -10.50 -28.85
C HIS A 435 17.14 -10.22 -29.13
N SER A 436 17.65 -9.06 -28.72
CA SER A 436 19.05 -8.65 -28.90
C SER A 436 20.01 -9.27 -27.88
N HIS A 437 19.53 -10.08 -26.92
CA HIS A 437 20.33 -10.69 -25.87
C HIS A 437 21.58 -11.40 -26.39
N ALA A 438 21.41 -12.24 -27.43
CA ALA A 438 22.52 -12.99 -28.02
C ALA A 438 23.60 -12.09 -28.67
N ALA A 439 23.22 -10.89 -29.12
CA ALA A 439 24.14 -9.93 -29.72
C ALA A 439 24.83 -9.04 -28.69
N TYR A 440 24.13 -8.57 -27.67
CA TYR A 440 24.63 -7.58 -26.71
C TYR A 440 25.32 -8.20 -25.49
N SER A 441 24.84 -9.34 -24.97
CA SER A 441 25.39 -9.97 -23.78
C SER A 441 26.89 -10.36 -23.91
N PRO A 442 27.40 -10.83 -25.06
CA PRO A 442 28.83 -11.08 -25.22
C PRO A 442 29.70 -9.82 -25.24
N LEU A 443 29.13 -8.64 -25.56
CA LEU A 443 29.85 -7.38 -25.62
C LEU A 443 30.00 -6.75 -24.25
N ASP A 444 28.94 -6.75 -23.45
CA ASP A 444 28.86 -6.17 -22.11
C ASP A 444 27.72 -6.81 -21.33
N GLY A 445 27.96 -7.96 -20.70
CA GLY A 445 26.91 -8.75 -20.05
C GLY A 445 26.27 -8.04 -18.84
N GLU A 446 27.04 -7.32 -18.02
CA GLU A 446 26.52 -6.56 -16.87
C GLU A 446 25.79 -5.31 -17.32
N GLY A 447 26.35 -4.53 -18.25
CA GLY A 447 25.68 -3.35 -18.80
C GLY A 447 24.41 -3.72 -19.57
N PHE A 448 24.40 -4.86 -20.25
CA PHE A 448 23.17 -5.37 -20.89
C PHE A 448 22.12 -5.77 -19.86
N LEU A 449 22.50 -6.46 -18.77
CA LEU A 449 21.57 -6.78 -17.66
C LEU A 449 20.98 -5.51 -17.09
N ASP A 450 21.81 -4.49 -16.81
CA ASP A 450 21.34 -3.21 -16.29
C ASP A 450 20.33 -2.54 -17.23
N ALA A 451 20.65 -2.43 -18.52
CA ALA A 451 19.75 -1.84 -19.50
C ALA A 451 18.45 -2.64 -19.69
N LEU A 452 18.51 -3.98 -19.65
CA LEU A 452 17.34 -4.85 -19.76
C LEU A 452 16.42 -4.72 -18.54
N GLN A 453 16.98 -4.64 -17.34
CA GLN A 453 16.19 -4.43 -16.12
C GLN A 453 15.55 -3.04 -16.12
N ASN A 454 16.25 -2.00 -16.53
CA ASN A 454 15.68 -0.68 -16.71
C ASN A 454 14.53 -0.68 -17.74
N ALA A 455 14.67 -1.37 -18.89
CA ALA A 455 13.59 -1.49 -19.87
C ALA A 455 12.37 -2.26 -19.32
N ARG A 456 12.59 -3.30 -18.50
CA ARG A 456 11.52 -4.02 -17.80
C ARG A 456 10.83 -3.14 -16.77
N LEU A 457 11.61 -2.34 -16.02
CA LEU A 457 11.08 -1.37 -15.07
C LEU A 457 10.19 -0.36 -15.79
N VAL A 458 10.62 0.22 -16.92
CA VAL A 458 9.80 1.16 -17.70
C VAL A 458 8.46 0.54 -18.10
N ALA A 459 8.46 -0.71 -18.59
CA ALA A 459 7.24 -1.39 -18.99
C ALA A 459 6.30 -1.67 -17.81
N ASN A 460 6.84 -2.08 -16.67
CA ASN A 460 6.06 -2.35 -15.46
C ASN A 460 5.62 -1.08 -14.74
N ALA A 461 6.44 -0.02 -14.72
CA ALA A 461 6.08 1.27 -14.16
C ALA A 461 4.94 1.93 -14.97
N GLU A 462 5.00 1.90 -16.31
CA GLU A 462 3.90 2.37 -17.16
C GLU A 462 2.59 1.65 -16.83
N ARG A 463 2.66 0.32 -16.74
CA ARG A 463 1.50 -0.49 -16.35
C ARG A 463 1.04 -0.22 -14.93
N TYR A 464 1.96 -0.02 -13.97
CA TYR A 464 1.66 0.31 -12.58
C TYR A 464 0.88 1.62 -12.50
N TYR A 465 1.36 2.70 -13.14
CA TYR A 465 0.66 3.98 -13.16
C TYR A 465 -0.74 3.88 -13.76
N ARG A 466 -0.96 3.09 -14.79
CA ARG A 466 -2.30 2.85 -15.34
C ARG A 466 -3.19 2.04 -14.40
N THR A 467 -2.64 1.05 -13.71
CA THR A 467 -3.42 0.14 -12.85
C THR A 467 -3.69 0.70 -11.47
N MET A 468 -2.91 1.66 -10.98
CA MET A 468 -3.08 2.21 -9.64
C MET A 468 -4.47 2.83 -9.40
N TYR A 469 -5.14 3.27 -10.44
CA TYR A 469 -6.52 3.78 -10.38
C TYR A 469 -7.60 2.70 -10.47
N TYR A 470 -7.24 1.43 -10.72
CA TYR A 470 -8.20 0.32 -10.78
C TYR A 470 -8.33 -0.45 -9.46
N GLY A 471 -7.51 -0.17 -8.45
CA GLY A 471 -7.55 -0.80 -7.14
C GLY A 471 -6.17 -1.18 -6.60
N SER A 472 -6.04 -1.19 -5.27
CA SER A 472 -4.78 -1.47 -4.56
C SER A 472 -4.24 -2.87 -4.87
N ARG A 473 -5.11 -3.88 -4.97
CA ARG A 473 -4.71 -5.26 -5.28
C ARG A 473 -3.92 -5.39 -6.59
N ALA A 474 -4.38 -4.73 -7.66
CA ALA A 474 -3.74 -4.87 -8.98
C ALA A 474 -2.35 -4.22 -9.00
N SER A 475 -2.22 -3.04 -8.40
CA SER A 475 -0.95 -2.32 -8.28
C SER A 475 0.01 -3.02 -7.31
N TRP A 476 -0.48 -3.51 -6.17
CA TRP A 476 0.30 -4.30 -5.21
C TRP A 476 0.88 -5.56 -5.86
N ASN A 477 0.03 -6.38 -6.47
CA ASN A 477 0.44 -7.62 -7.12
C ASN A 477 1.41 -7.39 -8.28
N LEU A 478 1.27 -6.28 -9.01
CA LEU A 478 2.20 -5.90 -10.06
C LEU A 478 3.57 -5.53 -9.49
N ARG A 479 3.62 -4.74 -8.40
CA ARG A 479 4.86 -4.34 -7.73
C ARG A 479 5.62 -5.54 -7.17
N ASP A 480 4.97 -6.36 -6.36
CA ASP A 480 5.58 -7.55 -5.77
C ASP A 480 5.94 -8.61 -6.81
N GLY A 481 5.12 -8.76 -7.85
CA GLY A 481 5.45 -9.57 -9.01
C GLY A 481 6.72 -9.10 -9.73
N HIS A 482 6.87 -7.78 -9.92
CA HIS A 482 8.08 -7.18 -10.49
C HIS A 482 9.32 -7.44 -9.61
N MET A 483 9.21 -7.21 -8.29
CA MET A 483 10.31 -7.47 -7.35
C MET A 483 10.75 -8.94 -7.40
N PHE A 484 9.80 -9.87 -7.45
CA PHE A 484 10.11 -11.30 -7.52
C PHE A 484 10.74 -11.68 -8.87
N GLU A 485 10.26 -11.15 -10.00
CA GLU A 485 10.84 -11.42 -11.32
C GLU A 485 12.25 -10.83 -11.46
N THR A 486 12.49 -9.67 -10.87
CA THR A 486 13.83 -9.07 -10.77
C THR A 486 14.77 -9.98 -9.99
N LEU A 487 14.35 -10.45 -8.80
CA LEU A 487 15.12 -11.42 -8.00
C LEU A 487 15.45 -12.70 -8.80
N ARG A 488 14.47 -13.27 -9.50
CA ARG A 488 14.71 -14.46 -10.34
C ARG A 488 15.74 -14.21 -11.42
N THR A 489 15.61 -13.10 -12.13
CA THR A 489 16.56 -12.72 -13.19
C THR A 489 17.98 -12.57 -12.65
N LEU A 490 18.13 -11.98 -11.45
CA LEU A 490 19.43 -11.86 -10.79
C LEU A 490 20.03 -13.22 -10.42
N LEU A 491 19.23 -14.10 -9.83
CA LEU A 491 19.65 -15.45 -9.47
C LEU A 491 20.04 -16.29 -10.70
N ASP A 492 19.34 -16.11 -11.83
CA ASP A 492 19.65 -16.81 -13.09
C ASP A 492 20.92 -16.24 -13.73
N PHE A 493 21.09 -14.93 -13.73
CA PHE A 493 22.28 -14.26 -14.28
C PHE A 493 23.55 -14.62 -13.49
N ARG A 494 23.48 -14.63 -12.16
CA ARG A 494 24.62 -14.93 -11.29
C ARG A 494 24.89 -16.45 -11.18
N GLY A 495 23.97 -17.27 -11.63
CA GLY A 495 24.13 -18.71 -11.76
C GLY A 495 23.47 -19.54 -10.65
N PRO A 496 23.51 -20.89 -10.82
CA PRO A 496 22.72 -21.81 -10.00
C PRO A 496 23.17 -21.89 -8.54
N GLN A 497 24.40 -21.49 -8.22
CA GLN A 497 24.95 -21.47 -6.86
C GLN A 497 24.75 -20.13 -6.16
N SER A 498 24.23 -19.11 -6.85
CA SER A 498 24.02 -17.78 -6.31
C SER A 498 23.01 -17.78 -5.18
N ARG A 499 23.28 -16.98 -4.14
CA ARG A 499 22.49 -16.85 -2.92
C ARG A 499 22.21 -15.37 -2.63
N ALA A 500 20.95 -15.05 -2.37
CA ALA A 500 20.44 -13.69 -2.21
C ALA A 500 20.06 -13.37 -0.77
N VAL A 501 20.41 -12.16 -0.31
CA VAL A 501 19.79 -11.51 0.85
C VAL A 501 18.84 -10.43 0.34
N ILE A 502 17.60 -10.44 0.81
CA ILE A 502 16.58 -9.47 0.45
C ILE A 502 16.26 -8.58 1.65
N TRP A 503 16.27 -7.27 1.48
CA TRP A 503 15.79 -6.31 2.48
C TRP A 503 14.53 -5.65 1.98
N ALA A 504 13.41 -5.89 2.63
CA ALA A 504 12.15 -5.23 2.36
C ALA A 504 11.29 -5.18 3.61
N HIS A 505 10.19 -4.44 3.59
CA HIS A 505 9.26 -4.39 4.71
C HIS A 505 8.66 -5.76 5.03
N ASN A 506 8.25 -6.00 6.27
CA ASN A 506 7.58 -7.24 6.69
C ASN A 506 6.39 -7.62 5.79
N ALA A 507 5.62 -6.63 5.33
CA ALA A 507 4.48 -6.83 4.45
C ALA A 507 4.87 -7.43 3.08
N HIS A 508 6.10 -7.21 2.62
CA HIS A 508 6.62 -7.78 1.39
C HIS A 508 7.28 -9.14 1.59
N ILE A 509 8.03 -9.33 2.69
CA ILE A 509 8.87 -10.54 2.86
C ILE A 509 8.20 -11.68 3.62
N GLY A 510 7.16 -11.42 4.40
CA GLY A 510 6.35 -12.45 5.05
C GLY A 510 5.49 -13.20 4.04
N ASP A 511 5.10 -14.44 4.34
CA ASP A 511 4.13 -15.15 3.48
C ASP A 511 2.74 -14.53 3.60
N SER A 512 2.31 -13.79 2.58
CA SER A 512 0.98 -13.14 2.57
C SER A 512 -0.19 -14.12 2.64
N ALA A 513 0.03 -15.43 2.37
CA ALA A 513 -1.00 -16.44 2.57
C ALA A 513 -1.41 -16.61 4.05
N ALA A 514 -0.55 -16.16 4.97
CA ALA A 514 -0.79 -16.17 6.42
C ALA A 514 -1.35 -14.85 6.97
N THR A 515 -1.80 -13.94 6.11
CA THR A 515 -2.28 -12.60 6.47
C THR A 515 -3.64 -12.32 5.84
N GLU A 516 -4.30 -11.27 6.28
CA GLU A 516 -5.55 -10.78 5.66
C GLU A 516 -5.41 -10.40 4.18
N MET A 517 -4.17 -10.12 3.70
CA MET A 517 -3.89 -9.86 2.28
C MET A 517 -4.36 -11.01 1.37
N ALA A 518 -4.28 -12.26 1.87
CA ALA A 518 -4.77 -13.43 1.13
C ALA A 518 -6.28 -13.36 0.83
N LEU A 519 -7.06 -12.80 1.76
CA LEU A 519 -8.51 -12.62 1.61
C LEU A 519 -8.84 -11.61 0.50
N ARG A 520 -7.97 -10.61 0.31
CA ARG A 520 -8.07 -9.61 -0.76
C ARG A 520 -7.51 -10.10 -2.10
N GLY A 521 -6.94 -11.31 -2.15
CA GLY A 521 -6.29 -11.85 -3.34
C GLY A 521 -4.94 -11.19 -3.66
N GLU A 522 -4.34 -10.56 -2.66
CA GLU A 522 -3.00 -9.98 -2.73
C GLU A 522 -1.94 -11.06 -2.49
N PHE A 523 -0.80 -10.91 -3.14
CA PHE A 523 0.39 -11.71 -2.88
C PHE A 523 1.61 -10.79 -2.79
N ASN A 524 2.68 -11.30 -2.21
CA ASN A 524 3.93 -10.58 -2.04
C ASN A 524 5.14 -11.42 -2.42
N ILE A 525 6.32 -10.80 -2.46
CA ILE A 525 7.57 -11.48 -2.81
C ILE A 525 7.87 -12.64 -1.84
N GLY A 526 7.52 -12.53 -0.54
CA GLY A 526 7.69 -13.60 0.45
C GLY A 526 6.93 -14.86 0.07
N ARG A 527 5.63 -14.73 -0.26
CA ARG A 527 4.80 -15.84 -0.75
C ARG A 527 5.35 -16.45 -2.03
N LEU A 528 5.78 -15.62 -3.00
CA LEU A 528 6.34 -16.10 -4.26
C LEU A 528 7.66 -16.84 -4.04
N CYS A 529 8.53 -16.34 -3.15
CA CYS A 529 9.76 -17.03 -2.74
C CYS A 529 9.46 -18.38 -2.07
N ARG A 530 8.51 -18.42 -1.13
CA ARG A 530 8.08 -19.67 -0.48
C ARG A 530 7.57 -20.69 -1.49
N LYS A 531 6.75 -20.26 -2.45
CA LYS A 531 6.19 -21.12 -3.51
C LYS A 531 7.27 -21.69 -4.43
N VAL A 532 8.29 -20.91 -4.81
CA VAL A 532 9.28 -21.33 -5.81
C VAL A 532 10.50 -22.01 -5.19
N PHE A 533 10.99 -21.51 -4.05
CA PHE A 533 12.19 -22.03 -3.40
C PHE A 533 11.91 -23.01 -2.25
N GLY A 534 10.65 -23.08 -1.77
CA GLY A 534 10.24 -23.95 -0.66
C GLY A 534 11.09 -23.69 0.58
N GLU A 535 11.68 -24.75 1.13
CA GLU A 535 12.55 -24.70 2.31
C GLU A 535 13.87 -23.93 2.10
N ARG A 536 14.24 -23.67 0.83
CA ARG A 536 15.39 -22.83 0.49
C ARG A 536 15.12 -21.33 0.52
N ALA A 537 13.90 -20.91 0.85
CA ALA A 537 13.57 -19.55 1.27
C ALA A 537 13.50 -19.50 2.80
N TYR A 538 14.08 -18.47 3.39
CA TYR A 538 14.05 -18.23 4.83
C TYR A 538 13.67 -16.78 5.10
N SER A 539 12.54 -16.56 5.78
CA SER A 539 11.97 -15.23 6.04
C SER A 539 12.12 -14.88 7.52
N ILE A 540 12.65 -13.68 7.79
CA ILE A 540 12.93 -13.16 9.13
C ILE A 540 12.12 -11.88 9.31
N GLY A 541 11.06 -11.96 10.14
CA GLY A 541 10.24 -10.81 10.51
C GLY A 541 10.83 -10.01 11.66
N PHE A 542 10.41 -8.76 11.81
CA PHE A 542 10.86 -7.84 12.86
C PHE A 542 9.69 -7.19 13.56
N GLY A 543 9.85 -6.88 14.86
CA GLY A 543 8.83 -6.17 15.64
C GLY A 543 9.39 -5.33 16.77
N THR A 544 8.58 -4.33 17.19
CA THR A 544 8.88 -3.46 18.33
C THR A 544 7.61 -3.04 19.06
N HIS A 545 7.73 -2.86 20.40
CA HIS A 545 6.63 -2.34 21.20
C HIS A 545 6.47 -0.82 21.05
N GLY A 546 7.57 -0.09 20.95
CA GLY A 546 7.56 1.35 20.93
C GLY A 546 8.94 1.96 20.79
N GLY A 547 9.07 3.24 21.01
CA GLY A 547 10.29 3.99 20.79
C GLY A 547 10.07 5.12 19.81
N GLU A 548 11.01 5.33 18.89
CA GLU A 548 10.94 6.39 17.88
C GLU A 548 11.13 5.81 16.47
N VAL A 549 10.55 6.49 15.49
CA VAL A 549 10.63 6.16 14.07
C VAL A 549 10.79 7.42 13.24
N ALA A 550 11.62 7.37 12.21
CA ALA A 550 11.65 8.38 11.16
C ALA A 550 10.52 8.10 10.16
N ALA A 551 9.58 9.01 10.01
CA ALA A 551 8.45 8.85 9.10
C ALA A 551 7.92 10.23 8.67
N ALA A 552 7.04 10.26 7.66
CA ALA A 552 6.31 11.46 7.28
C ALA A 552 4.85 11.36 7.74
N ARG A 553 4.16 12.50 7.90
CA ARG A 553 2.72 12.52 8.21
C ARG A 553 1.83 12.27 7.01
N GLN A 554 2.34 12.59 5.84
CA GLN A 554 1.68 12.41 4.55
C GLN A 554 2.74 12.21 3.47
N TRP A 555 2.29 11.77 2.31
CA TRP A 555 3.16 11.58 1.16
C TRP A 555 3.87 12.88 0.77
N ASP A 556 5.16 12.79 0.45
CA ASP A 556 6.03 13.91 0.06
C ASP A 556 6.20 15.00 1.15
N ALA A 557 5.74 14.76 2.38
CA ALA A 557 6.02 15.65 3.49
C ALA A 557 7.43 15.46 4.05
N PRO A 558 8.01 16.46 4.71
CA PRO A 558 9.26 16.32 5.43
C PRO A 558 9.24 15.16 6.43
N MET A 559 10.38 14.48 6.55
CA MET A 559 10.59 13.49 7.60
C MET A 559 10.56 14.14 8.98
N GLU A 560 9.86 13.48 9.91
CA GLU A 560 9.84 13.81 11.34
C GLU A 560 10.30 12.59 12.14
N VAL A 561 10.96 12.83 13.28
CA VAL A 561 11.15 11.78 14.30
C VAL A 561 9.86 11.73 15.13
N MET A 562 9.14 10.62 15.02
CA MET A 562 7.85 10.43 15.68
C MET A 562 7.96 9.34 16.74
N ARG A 563 7.24 9.52 17.85
CA ARG A 563 7.12 8.51 18.89
C ARG A 563 6.11 7.45 18.46
N LEU A 564 6.52 6.19 18.42
CA LEU A 564 5.62 5.06 18.26
C LEU A 564 4.71 4.92 19.47
N ARG A 565 3.42 4.70 19.26
CA ARG A 565 2.49 4.36 20.35
C ARG A 565 2.85 3.00 20.93
N PRO A 566 2.56 2.74 22.21
CA PRO A 566 2.64 1.39 22.76
C PRO A 566 1.80 0.41 21.92
N SER A 567 2.32 -0.80 21.70
CA SER A 567 1.64 -1.83 20.88
C SER A 567 0.21 -2.11 21.36
N ALA A 568 -0.67 -2.41 20.39
CA ALA A 568 -2.08 -2.70 20.64
C ALA A 568 -2.26 -3.95 21.54
N ALA A 569 -3.30 -3.97 22.37
CA ALA A 569 -3.53 -4.99 23.41
C ALA A 569 -3.62 -6.43 22.87
N HIS A 570 -4.08 -6.60 21.62
CA HIS A 570 -4.27 -7.92 20.97
C HIS A 570 -3.29 -8.15 19.83
N SER A 571 -2.13 -7.47 19.85
CA SER A 571 -1.10 -7.65 18.84
C SER A 571 -0.02 -8.64 19.27
N TYR A 572 0.75 -9.14 18.29
CA TYR A 572 1.95 -9.92 18.57
C TYR A 572 2.98 -9.11 19.35
N GLU A 573 3.15 -7.83 19.01
CA GLU A 573 4.08 -6.93 19.70
C GLU A 573 3.76 -6.80 21.19
N ARG A 574 2.48 -6.93 21.56
CA ARG A 574 2.08 -6.93 22.96
C ARG A 574 2.51 -8.22 23.68
N VAL A 575 2.35 -9.37 23.06
CA VAL A 575 2.81 -10.65 23.61
C VAL A 575 4.32 -10.64 23.84
N PHE A 576 5.08 -10.14 22.85
CA PHE A 576 6.54 -10.04 22.97
C PHE A 576 6.96 -9.03 24.06
N HIS A 577 6.31 -7.88 24.15
CA HIS A 577 6.55 -6.89 25.21
C HIS A 577 6.32 -7.48 26.59
N ASP A 578 5.22 -8.20 26.78
CA ASP A 578 4.84 -8.81 28.05
C ASP A 578 5.77 -9.97 28.44
N SER A 579 6.62 -10.47 27.53
CA SER A 579 7.71 -11.42 27.86
C SER A 579 8.81 -10.79 28.70
N GLY A 580 8.91 -9.44 28.72
CA GLY A 580 9.92 -8.69 29.46
C GLY A 580 11.32 -8.72 28.82
N MET A 581 11.47 -9.27 27.62
CA MET A 581 12.78 -9.37 26.93
C MET A 581 13.06 -8.07 26.16
N PRO A 582 14.21 -7.41 26.37
CA PRO A 582 14.59 -6.21 25.63
C PRO A 582 14.91 -6.49 24.15
N GLY A 583 15.46 -7.68 23.87
CA GLY A 583 15.72 -8.19 22.53
C GLY A 583 15.66 -9.71 22.50
N LEU A 584 15.19 -10.28 21.38
CA LEU A 584 14.93 -11.70 21.26
C LEU A 584 15.01 -12.16 19.79
N LEU A 585 15.67 -13.31 19.54
CA LEU A 585 15.54 -14.06 18.29
C LEU A 585 14.66 -15.27 18.57
N LEU A 586 13.48 -15.35 17.94
CA LEU A 586 12.54 -16.43 18.16
C LEU A 586 12.40 -17.31 16.91
N PRO A 587 12.81 -18.59 16.95
CA PRO A 587 12.55 -19.53 15.86
C PRO A 587 11.05 -19.83 15.77
N LEU A 588 10.48 -19.70 14.56
CA LEU A 588 9.05 -19.91 14.31
C LEU A 588 8.79 -21.07 13.33
N ARG A 589 9.78 -21.43 12.51
CA ARG A 589 9.63 -22.50 11.51
C ARG A 589 9.29 -23.83 12.19
N GLY A 590 8.18 -24.42 11.79
CA GLY A 590 7.73 -25.71 12.29
C GLY A 590 6.90 -25.67 13.57
N THR A 591 6.55 -24.47 14.10
CA THR A 591 5.67 -24.33 15.27
C THR A 591 4.36 -25.07 15.10
N GLN A 592 4.00 -25.88 16.10
CA GLN A 592 2.77 -26.69 16.16
C GLN A 592 1.83 -26.23 17.28
N PRO A 593 0.50 -26.55 17.21
CA PRO A 593 -0.46 -26.13 18.23
C PRO A 593 -0.14 -26.63 19.66
N GLY A 594 0.61 -27.70 19.79
CA GLY A 594 1.01 -28.28 21.10
C GLY A 594 2.30 -27.72 21.68
N ASP A 595 3.03 -26.90 20.95
CA ASP A 595 4.26 -26.30 21.42
C ASP A 595 4.00 -25.22 22.47
N ASP A 596 5.00 -24.91 23.31
CA ASP A 596 4.88 -23.85 24.33
C ASP A 596 4.52 -22.49 23.70
N VAL A 597 5.07 -22.18 22.52
CA VAL A 597 4.75 -20.99 21.73
C VAL A 597 3.60 -21.20 20.73
N GLY A 598 2.93 -22.35 20.76
CA GLY A 598 1.84 -22.70 19.83
C GLY A 598 0.66 -21.71 19.87
N GLY A 599 0.50 -20.94 20.93
CA GLY A 599 -0.45 -19.84 21.02
C GLY A 599 -0.23 -18.71 20.01
N LEU A 600 0.99 -18.60 19.43
CA LEU A 600 1.27 -17.66 18.33
C LEU A 600 0.63 -18.08 17.01
N LEU A 601 0.12 -19.32 16.87
CA LEU A 601 -0.66 -19.76 15.70
C LEU A 601 -2.08 -19.18 15.68
N GLN A 602 -2.53 -18.56 16.77
CA GLN A 602 -3.75 -17.80 16.79
C GLN A 602 -3.54 -16.49 16.03
N ALA A 603 -4.48 -16.16 15.12
CA ALA A 603 -4.43 -14.90 14.39
C ALA A 603 -4.48 -13.70 15.35
N ARG A 604 -3.60 -12.72 15.15
CA ARG A 604 -3.49 -11.50 15.93
C ARG A 604 -3.14 -10.32 15.04
N LEU A 605 -3.35 -9.13 15.58
CA LEU A 605 -2.86 -7.90 14.96
C LEU A 605 -1.32 -7.89 14.94
N GLN A 606 -0.77 -7.40 13.85
CA GLN A 606 0.66 -7.16 13.66
C GLN A 606 0.88 -5.75 13.15
N ARG A 607 1.83 -5.04 13.75
CA ARG A 607 2.17 -3.66 13.37
C ARG A 607 2.94 -3.62 12.05
N ALA A 608 2.56 -2.66 11.19
CA ALA A 608 3.27 -2.34 9.96
C ALA A 608 3.27 -0.82 9.75
N VAL A 609 4.44 -0.20 9.92
CA VAL A 609 4.62 1.24 9.72
C VAL A 609 5.42 1.46 8.45
N GLY A 610 4.76 1.94 7.39
CA GLY A 610 5.42 2.31 6.14
C GLY A 610 6.18 3.64 6.25
N VAL A 611 6.31 4.33 5.13
CA VAL A 611 6.95 5.67 5.09
C VAL A 611 6.11 6.76 5.75
N ILE A 612 4.81 6.50 5.90
CA ILE A 612 3.87 7.40 6.58
C ILE A 612 3.50 6.79 7.93
N TYR A 613 3.53 7.60 8.99
CA TYR A 613 3.06 7.20 10.30
C TYR A 613 2.05 8.20 10.85
N ARG A 614 0.90 7.70 11.28
CA ARG A 614 -0.20 8.48 11.85
C ARG A 614 -0.59 7.92 13.21
N PRO A 615 -0.01 8.45 14.29
CA PRO A 615 -0.28 7.96 15.65
C PRO A 615 -1.77 7.95 16.01
N ASP A 616 -2.53 8.94 15.52
CA ASP A 616 -3.95 9.11 15.90
C ASP A 616 -4.86 8.04 15.31
N SER A 617 -4.49 7.45 14.17
CA SER A 617 -5.21 6.37 13.50
C SER A 617 -4.43 5.06 13.43
N GLU A 618 -3.39 4.88 14.28
CA GLU A 618 -2.45 3.77 14.16
C GLU A 618 -3.13 2.40 14.12
N LEU A 619 -4.11 2.15 15.00
CA LEU A 619 -4.79 0.86 15.06
C LEU A 619 -5.52 0.51 13.76
N ALA A 620 -6.10 1.51 13.10
CA ALA A 620 -6.86 1.32 11.87
C ALA A 620 -5.98 1.35 10.60
N SER A 621 -4.79 1.95 10.69
CA SER A 621 -3.98 2.23 9.51
C SER A 621 -2.60 1.56 9.50
N HIS A 622 -2.15 1.01 10.64
CA HIS A 622 -0.80 0.43 10.80
C HIS A 622 -0.82 -0.93 11.50
N TYR A 623 -1.97 -1.60 11.51
CA TYR A 623 -2.11 -2.98 11.97
C TYR A 623 -2.91 -3.78 10.96
N PHE A 624 -2.56 -5.06 10.82
CA PHE A 624 -3.28 -6.04 10.02
C PHE A 624 -3.29 -7.39 10.73
N GLU A 625 -4.25 -8.25 10.41
CA GLU A 625 -4.31 -9.60 10.97
C GLU A 625 -3.36 -10.56 10.26
N SER A 626 -2.63 -11.34 11.05
CA SER A 626 -1.71 -12.37 10.54
C SER A 626 -1.60 -13.57 11.46
N VAL A 627 -0.98 -14.65 10.96
CA VAL A 627 -0.55 -15.82 11.74
C VAL A 627 0.97 -15.89 11.71
N LEU A 628 1.62 -15.30 12.72
CA LEU A 628 3.06 -15.02 12.74
C LEU A 628 3.95 -16.23 12.39
N PRO A 629 3.77 -17.46 12.97
CA PRO A 629 4.64 -18.61 12.64
C PRO A 629 4.40 -19.20 11.25
N ARG A 630 3.32 -18.80 10.57
CA ARG A 630 3.08 -19.16 9.17
C ARG A 630 3.60 -18.12 8.19
N GLN A 631 3.79 -16.90 8.69
CA GLN A 631 4.27 -15.77 7.91
C GLN A 631 5.80 -15.75 7.83
N PHE A 632 6.49 -16.00 8.96
CA PHE A 632 7.94 -15.95 9.08
C PHE A 632 8.52 -17.27 9.61
N ASP A 633 9.79 -17.52 9.29
CA ASP A 633 10.56 -18.63 9.82
C ASP A 633 11.29 -18.27 11.12
N GLU A 634 11.56 -16.98 11.30
CA GLU A 634 12.21 -16.39 12.47
C GLU A 634 11.60 -15.02 12.74
N TYR A 635 11.58 -14.60 14.02
CA TYR A 635 11.16 -13.26 14.39
C TYR A 635 12.19 -12.59 15.29
N VAL A 636 12.62 -11.42 14.90
CA VAL A 636 13.54 -10.55 15.65
C VAL A 636 12.73 -9.52 16.41
N TRP A 637 12.83 -9.56 17.71
CA TRP A 637 12.15 -8.63 18.60
C TRP A 637 13.12 -7.62 19.20
N MET A 638 12.70 -6.36 19.25
CA MET A 638 13.36 -5.28 19.97
C MET A 638 12.29 -4.45 20.67
N ASP A 639 12.27 -4.45 22.01
CA ASP A 639 11.20 -3.82 22.77
C ASP A 639 11.09 -2.32 22.47
N ARG A 640 12.21 -1.65 22.25
CA ARG A 640 12.29 -0.23 21.90
C ARG A 640 13.25 0.02 20.76
N THR A 641 12.83 0.93 19.89
CA THR A 641 13.64 1.38 18.75
C THR A 641 13.87 2.89 18.76
N SER A 642 14.90 3.34 18.08
CA SER A 642 15.20 4.73 17.77
C SER A 642 15.04 5.01 16.28
N ALA A 643 14.84 6.27 15.92
CA ALA A 643 14.77 6.68 14.53
C ALA A 643 16.14 6.54 13.84
N VAL A 644 16.13 6.19 12.53
CA VAL A 644 17.35 6.23 11.70
C VAL A 644 17.96 7.63 11.66
N THR A 645 19.26 7.72 11.39
CA THR A 645 19.99 8.99 11.25
C THR A 645 20.08 9.37 9.78
N PRO A 646 19.23 10.28 9.25
CA PRO A 646 19.28 10.66 7.85
C PRO A 646 20.61 11.30 7.46
N LEU A 647 21.10 10.98 6.27
CA LEU A 647 22.16 11.75 5.62
C LEU A 647 21.55 13.06 5.08
N GLY A 648 22.31 14.16 5.11
CA GLY A 648 21.82 15.50 4.75
C GLY A 648 21.03 15.54 3.42
N ALA A 649 20.03 16.41 3.36
CA ALA A 649 19.18 16.58 2.17
C ALA A 649 20.01 17.02 0.95
N LEU A 650 19.72 16.44 -0.21
CA LEU A 650 20.11 16.98 -1.52
C LEU A 650 18.98 17.89 -2.01
N ALA A 651 19.33 19.07 -2.51
CA ALA A 651 18.38 19.85 -3.28
C ALA A 651 18.17 19.14 -4.62
N LEU A 652 16.95 18.68 -4.87
CA LEU A 652 16.52 18.16 -6.17
C LEU A 652 15.56 19.17 -6.79
N ASP A 653 15.80 19.50 -8.06
CA ASP A 653 14.85 20.24 -8.86
C ASP A 653 13.83 19.21 -9.47
N GLY A 654 12.53 19.40 -9.21
CA GLY A 654 11.46 18.63 -9.79
C GLY A 654 10.56 17.90 -8.78
N LEU A 655 9.37 17.48 -9.23
CA LEU A 655 8.43 16.67 -8.46
C LEU A 655 8.96 15.22 -8.34
N PRO A 656 8.68 14.51 -7.22
CA PRO A 656 9.08 13.11 -7.09
C PRO A 656 8.35 12.23 -8.12
N GLU A 657 9.10 11.37 -8.81
CA GLU A 657 8.54 10.41 -9.77
C GLU A 657 7.66 9.33 -9.11
N THR A 658 7.75 9.20 -7.80
CA THR A 658 7.11 8.10 -7.06
C THR A 658 5.83 8.55 -6.41
N TYR A 659 4.73 7.89 -6.75
CA TYR A 659 3.46 8.01 -6.06
C TYR A 659 2.96 6.60 -5.77
N PRO A 660 3.23 6.00 -4.59
CA PRO A 660 2.67 4.71 -4.24
C PRO A 660 1.24 4.88 -3.76
N PHE A 661 0.34 4.16 -4.38
CA PHE A 661 -0.96 3.86 -3.84
C PHE A 661 -0.89 2.47 -3.19
N GLY A 662 -1.26 2.37 -1.92
CA GLY A 662 -1.36 1.10 -1.23
C GLY A 662 -0.31 0.79 -0.15
N LEU A 663 0.22 1.83 0.53
CA LEU A 663 0.93 1.66 1.81
C LEU A 663 0.18 2.35 2.93
#